data_dbe8d6beafac509a5bf1249c0f7c23ae
#
_entry.id   dbe8d6beafac509a5bf1249c0f7c23ae
#
_cell.length_a   1.000
_cell.length_b   1.000
_cell.length_c   1.000
_cell.angle_alpha   90.00
_cell.angle_beta   90.00
_cell.angle_gamma   90.00
#
_symmetry.space_group_name_H-M   'P 1'
#
loop_
_entity.id
_entity.type
_entity.pdbx_description
1 polymer ?
#
loop_
_entity_poly.entity_id
_entity_poly.type
_entity_poly.pdbx_seq_one_letter_code
_entity_poly.pdbx_strand_id
1 'polypeptide(L)'
;MNQERKQMLMSREANRLVLQRTIFLMVLFGVVIFLPLFWQLYRLQVVRHDELERRAVEQQTSELPISASRGTIYDGNGNVLAISSTVYDVIISPKAIAERQEELDKKKETAAKKGADTAPYDWNVENVVVTNLSQILSLDPADLRSKCADTKSQYKRLAQKIEKDREDKIRNLMESYQLSRCIYLQPNTKRYYPYADMAAQIIGFTNDSGGAYGLESKYESQLAGTPGLLVTAKNGAGTDLMNFFQDYYDPKDGNNLHLTIDPTIQNYAQSTLEQYCERYQTQNGGVILVMECKTGRILAMAQTPTFDLNNYSSVTDETLLSQIEKQAKEAVEQSEEEVKAALAATQEAGTTLSPEEMEVKTYEQAYQEAYANAIYKQWTNKCITDTYEPGSTFKAMVLAAGLEEGVISEDSTFECSGSVQVDTWTIRCSARSGHGHQNLAEAIGHSCNPALIAIAQKLGRQTFYEYLERFGIMDPTGIDLPYENVGEVWPYKDFHITQLATASFGQRFEVTPIQLITAFNTVVNGGYLYTPRVVDSITDPNGGTVYQADNTPVRQVISEETSRRCCEILEGVVSKYTGKNAYQPGYRIGGKTGTAETRKKNSGEYWVSFVGFAPADDPDVITLVMFDRPKSVDNYSTVTPRGDVISGGAMAAPVAGELLAKILDYRGFEKAYSSEDLTGSLTPMPDVHGMTEQQAKEIIFAKKLKYRTVGTGETVTGQLPDEGRSVPQNSTVILYMGEEMPSEYVEMPDLTGMTPKEAMEAMNELGLFMRARSASGYYTSSSVVTDQQAAPGEKVHRGHVYKVTFTDASGN
;
A
#
# COMPACT_ATOMS: atom_id res chain seq x y z
N MET A 1 46.91 -20.18 -115.76
CA MET A 1 45.77 -20.77 -115.01
C MET A 1 46.14 -21.21 -113.64
N ASN A 2 47.38 -21.13 -113.13
CA ASN A 2 47.68 -21.48 -111.72
C ASN A 2 47.91 -20.37 -110.73
N GLN A 3 48.08 -19.14 -111.12
CA GLN A 3 48.25 -18.00 -110.21
C GLN A 3 46.92 -17.44 -109.69
N GLU A 4 45.91 -17.31 -110.54
CA GLU A 4 44.56 -16.85 -110.12
C GLU A 4 43.85 -17.79 -109.24
N ARG A 5 44.04 -19.14 -109.46
CA ARG A 5 43.43 -20.12 -108.58
C ARG A 5 44.07 -20.17 -107.19
N LYS A 6 45.33 -19.82 -107.05
CA LYS A 6 46.06 -19.71 -105.81
C LYS A 6 45.62 -18.46 -105.07
N GLN A 7 45.44 -17.35 -105.70
CA GLN A 7 44.91 -16.08 -105.16
C GLN A 7 43.47 -16.25 -104.75
N MET A 8 42.65 -16.95 -105.50
CA MET A 8 41.24 -17.25 -105.11
C MET A 8 41.12 -18.20 -103.89
N LEU A 9 42.02 -19.13 -103.78
CA LEU A 9 42.06 -20.06 -102.58
C LEU A 9 42.55 -19.31 -101.38
N MET A 10 43.61 -18.46 -101.48
CA MET A 10 44.12 -17.71 -100.36
C MET A 10 43.10 -16.58 -99.89
N SER A 11 42.35 -16.01 -100.83
CA SER A 11 41.27 -15.08 -100.48
C SER A 11 40.11 -15.73 -99.78
N ARG A 12 39.73 -16.95 -100.13
CA ARG A 12 38.68 -17.75 -99.51
C ARG A 12 39.15 -18.22 -98.14
N GLU A 13 40.34 -18.58 -97.90
CA GLU A 13 40.90 -18.96 -96.58
C GLU A 13 41.03 -17.74 -95.71
N ALA A 14 41.51 -16.59 -96.22
CA ALA A 14 41.59 -15.38 -95.48
C ALA A 14 40.17 -14.84 -95.10
N ASN A 15 39.18 -14.90 -96.03
CA ASN A 15 37.80 -14.54 -95.72
C ASN A 15 37.15 -15.51 -94.65
N ARG A 16 37.54 -16.78 -94.71
CA ARG A 16 37.02 -17.78 -93.72
C ARG A 16 37.58 -17.53 -92.34
N LEU A 17 38.86 -17.14 -92.24
CA LEU A 17 39.54 -16.80 -90.99
C LEU A 17 38.99 -15.49 -90.43
N VAL A 18 38.77 -14.50 -91.28
CA VAL A 18 38.12 -13.21 -90.86
C VAL A 18 36.66 -13.46 -90.36
N LEU A 19 35.89 -14.28 -91.11
CA LEU A 19 34.54 -14.65 -90.72
C LEU A 19 34.51 -15.39 -89.36
N GLN A 20 35.43 -16.36 -89.18
CA GLN A 20 35.55 -17.10 -87.95
C GLN A 20 35.95 -16.21 -86.77
N ARG A 21 36.91 -15.27 -86.97
CA ARG A 21 37.27 -14.25 -85.98
C ARG A 21 36.12 -13.29 -85.63
N THR A 22 35.36 -12.84 -86.60
CA THR A 22 34.23 -11.99 -86.44
C THR A 22 33.10 -12.65 -85.69
N ILE A 23 32.80 -13.92 -86.05
CA ILE A 23 31.83 -14.73 -85.33
C ILE A 23 32.31 -14.98 -83.91
N PHE A 24 33.59 -15.35 -83.69
CA PHE A 24 34.15 -15.49 -82.37
C PHE A 24 34.05 -14.20 -81.53
N LEU A 25 34.39 -13.07 -82.12
CA LEU A 25 34.25 -11.78 -81.43
C LEU A 25 32.79 -11.43 -81.12
N MET A 26 31.87 -11.68 -82.06
CA MET A 26 30.46 -11.49 -81.85
C MET A 26 29.93 -12.37 -80.74
N VAL A 27 30.33 -13.63 -80.70
CA VAL A 27 29.94 -14.52 -79.58
C VAL A 27 30.58 -14.10 -78.27
N LEU A 28 31.91 -13.76 -78.30
CA LEU A 28 32.57 -13.28 -77.10
C LEU A 28 31.97 -12.00 -76.58
N PHE A 29 31.68 -10.98 -77.44
CA PHE A 29 31.04 -9.77 -77.05
C PHE A 29 29.61 -10.02 -76.53
N GLY A 30 28.84 -10.89 -77.15
CA GLY A 30 27.54 -11.34 -76.73
C GLY A 30 27.57 -11.91 -75.31
N VAL A 31 28.48 -12.85 -75.06
CA VAL A 31 28.66 -13.45 -73.75
C VAL A 31 29.12 -12.42 -72.71
N VAL A 32 30.11 -11.55 -73.08
CA VAL A 32 30.62 -10.55 -72.14
C VAL A 32 29.54 -9.51 -71.77
N ILE A 33 28.64 -9.11 -72.72
CA ILE A 33 27.53 -8.20 -72.44
C ILE A 33 26.52 -8.83 -71.49
N PHE A 34 26.28 -10.18 -71.56
CA PHE A 34 25.34 -10.83 -70.69
C PHE A 34 25.93 -11.23 -69.33
N LEU A 35 27.22 -11.30 -69.11
CA LEU A 35 27.85 -11.61 -67.84
C LEU A 35 27.42 -10.69 -66.69
N PRO A 36 27.38 -9.38 -66.85
CA PRO A 36 26.85 -8.48 -65.80
C PRO A 36 25.39 -8.77 -65.48
N LEU A 37 24.57 -9.11 -66.46
CA LEU A 37 23.17 -9.42 -66.31
C LEU A 37 22.97 -10.74 -65.58
N PHE A 38 23.77 -11.80 -65.89
CA PHE A 38 23.79 -13.05 -65.14
C PHE A 38 24.31 -12.84 -63.72
N TRP A 39 25.35 -12.02 -63.54
CA TRP A 39 25.83 -11.67 -62.19
C TRP A 39 24.77 -10.92 -61.41
N GLN A 40 24.05 -9.97 -61.98
CA GLN A 40 22.97 -9.26 -61.34
C GLN A 40 21.78 -10.17 -61.01
N LEU A 41 21.40 -11.09 -61.90
CA LEU A 41 20.41 -12.13 -61.65
C LEU A 41 20.81 -13.07 -60.52
N TYR A 42 22.07 -13.54 -60.54
CA TYR A 42 22.60 -14.37 -59.44
C TYR A 42 22.60 -13.63 -58.13
N ARG A 43 23.00 -12.36 -58.10
CA ARG A 43 22.98 -11.53 -56.91
C ARG A 43 21.55 -11.33 -56.37
N LEU A 44 20.57 -11.09 -57.23
CA LEU A 44 19.18 -10.92 -56.84
C LEU A 44 18.50 -12.21 -56.42
N GLN A 45 18.72 -13.32 -57.16
CA GLN A 45 18.02 -14.59 -56.95
C GLN A 45 18.69 -15.51 -55.93
N VAL A 46 19.97 -15.36 -55.65
CA VAL A 46 20.68 -16.24 -54.71
C VAL A 46 21.23 -15.48 -53.52
N VAL A 47 22.01 -14.39 -53.78
CA VAL A 47 22.67 -13.67 -52.67
C VAL A 47 21.70 -12.80 -51.87
N ARG A 48 20.72 -12.19 -52.53
CA ARG A 48 19.72 -11.33 -51.88
C ARG A 48 18.33 -11.93 -51.88
N HIS A 49 18.20 -13.22 -52.13
CA HIS A 49 16.92 -13.92 -52.17
C HIS A 49 16.15 -13.73 -50.87
N ASP A 50 16.73 -14.08 -49.75
CA ASP A 50 16.10 -14.03 -48.43
C ASP A 50 15.75 -12.59 -48.01
N GLU A 51 16.62 -11.62 -48.37
CA GLU A 51 16.34 -10.20 -48.11
C GLU A 51 15.15 -9.70 -48.94
N LEU A 52 15.12 -10.03 -50.23
CA LEU A 52 14.08 -9.60 -51.15
C LEU A 52 12.76 -10.31 -50.90
N GLU A 53 12.81 -11.59 -50.56
CA GLU A 53 11.65 -12.37 -50.15
C GLU A 53 11.03 -11.81 -48.88
N ARG A 54 11.85 -11.54 -47.86
CA ARG A 54 11.36 -10.89 -46.61
C ARG A 54 10.74 -9.53 -46.87
N ARG A 55 11.36 -8.67 -47.70
CA ARG A 55 10.79 -7.38 -48.10
C ARG A 55 9.49 -7.52 -48.91
N ALA A 56 9.41 -8.54 -49.75
CA ALA A 56 8.18 -8.80 -50.51
C ALA A 56 7.05 -9.27 -49.58
N VAL A 57 7.34 -10.15 -48.60
CA VAL A 57 6.41 -10.61 -47.58
C VAL A 57 5.97 -9.39 -46.73
N GLU A 58 6.92 -8.58 -46.23
CA GLU A 58 6.60 -7.35 -45.46
C GLU A 58 5.73 -6.35 -46.23
N GLN A 59 5.89 -6.26 -47.56
CA GLN A 59 5.04 -5.44 -48.42
C GLN A 59 3.68 -6.06 -48.73
N GLN A 60 3.58 -7.37 -48.76
CA GLN A 60 2.39 -8.12 -49.12
C GLN A 60 1.55 -8.58 -47.95
N THR A 61 2.06 -8.48 -46.73
CA THR A 61 1.33 -8.85 -45.52
C THR A 61 1.04 -7.62 -44.67
N SER A 62 -0.09 -7.65 -43.98
CA SER A 62 -0.44 -6.75 -42.89
C SER A 62 -0.49 -7.59 -41.63
N GLU A 63 0.30 -7.23 -40.66
CA GLU A 63 0.25 -7.80 -39.35
C GLU A 63 -0.62 -6.95 -38.45
N LEU A 64 -1.75 -7.49 -38.00
CA LEU A 64 -2.62 -6.84 -37.05
C LEU A 64 -2.47 -7.52 -35.70
N PRO A 65 -1.87 -6.86 -34.70
CA PRO A 65 -1.77 -7.46 -33.38
C PRO A 65 -3.16 -7.54 -32.72
N ILE A 66 -3.46 -8.70 -32.15
CA ILE A 66 -4.68 -8.94 -31.37
C ILE A 66 -4.26 -8.88 -29.91
N SER A 67 -4.80 -7.91 -29.18
CA SER A 67 -4.47 -7.71 -27.77
C SER A 67 -4.88 -8.93 -26.94
N ALA A 68 -3.97 -9.45 -26.14
CA ALA A 68 -4.30 -10.40 -25.08
C ALA A 68 -5.02 -9.68 -23.94
N SER A 69 -5.87 -10.39 -23.20
CA SER A 69 -6.47 -9.87 -21.98
C SER A 69 -5.40 -9.87 -20.88
N ARG A 70 -5.24 -8.73 -20.22
CA ARG A 70 -4.36 -8.62 -19.06
C ARG A 70 -4.96 -9.37 -17.89
N GLY A 71 -4.17 -10.18 -17.18
CA GLY A 71 -4.58 -10.98 -16.04
C GLY A 71 -5.25 -10.17 -14.93
N THR A 72 -6.14 -10.80 -14.21
CA THR A 72 -6.90 -10.18 -13.10
C THR A 72 -6.07 -10.18 -11.82
N ILE A 73 -6.20 -9.13 -11.02
CA ILE A 73 -5.62 -9.06 -9.66
C ILE A 73 -6.76 -9.24 -8.67
N TYR A 74 -6.62 -10.25 -7.81
CA TYR A 74 -7.59 -10.60 -6.75
C TYR A 74 -7.00 -10.27 -5.37
N ASP A 75 -7.86 -9.87 -4.42
CA ASP A 75 -7.48 -9.78 -3.01
C ASP A 75 -7.39 -11.17 -2.35
N GLY A 76 -7.09 -11.21 -1.05
CA GLY A 76 -6.98 -12.46 -0.28
C GLY A 76 -8.29 -13.24 -0.12
N ASN A 77 -9.43 -12.62 -0.38
CA ASN A 77 -10.76 -13.21 -0.31
C ASN A 77 -11.31 -13.57 -1.71
N GLY A 78 -10.54 -13.31 -2.78
CA GLY A 78 -10.93 -13.61 -4.17
C GLY A 78 -11.77 -12.52 -4.83
N ASN A 79 -11.91 -11.32 -4.27
CA ASN A 79 -12.56 -10.21 -4.92
C ASN A 79 -11.63 -9.55 -5.94
N VAL A 80 -12.20 -8.99 -6.99
CA VAL A 80 -11.46 -8.38 -8.10
C VAL A 80 -10.99 -6.97 -7.71
N LEU A 81 -9.67 -6.77 -7.66
CA LEU A 81 -9.04 -5.46 -7.44
C LEU A 81 -8.68 -4.74 -8.75
N ALA A 82 -8.30 -5.49 -9.78
CA ALA A 82 -8.02 -4.96 -11.11
C ALA A 82 -8.43 -5.95 -12.19
N ILE A 83 -9.16 -5.49 -13.20
CA ILE A 83 -9.64 -6.31 -14.31
C ILE A 83 -9.53 -5.53 -15.63
N SER A 84 -9.27 -6.26 -16.72
CA SER A 84 -9.32 -5.70 -18.07
C SER A 84 -10.68 -5.95 -18.71
N SER A 85 -11.25 -4.91 -19.29
CA SER A 85 -12.51 -4.99 -20.03
C SER A 85 -12.28 -4.59 -21.47
N THR A 86 -13.04 -5.23 -22.38
CA THR A 86 -13.03 -4.88 -23.80
C THR A 86 -13.68 -3.51 -23.99
N VAL A 87 -12.97 -2.63 -24.65
CA VAL A 87 -13.42 -1.31 -25.10
C VAL A 87 -13.12 -1.18 -26.58
N TYR A 88 -13.52 -0.08 -27.23
CA TYR A 88 -13.33 0.06 -28.66
C TYR A 88 -12.71 1.41 -29.03
N ASP A 89 -11.80 1.37 -30.00
CA ASP A 89 -11.34 2.57 -30.68
C ASP A 89 -12.28 2.86 -31.88
N VAL A 90 -12.64 4.11 -32.04
CA VAL A 90 -13.52 4.55 -33.14
C VAL A 90 -12.68 5.10 -34.28
N ILE A 91 -12.82 4.46 -35.43
CA ILE A 91 -12.07 4.79 -36.63
C ILE A 91 -13.06 5.10 -37.76
N ILE A 92 -12.78 6.13 -38.57
CA ILE A 92 -13.50 6.38 -39.80
C ILE A 92 -12.60 6.16 -41.01
N SER A 93 -13.23 5.79 -42.13
CA SER A 93 -12.63 5.77 -43.45
C SER A 93 -13.20 6.92 -44.31
N PRO A 94 -12.50 8.06 -44.42
CA PRO A 94 -12.94 9.15 -45.27
C PRO A 94 -13.15 8.75 -46.75
N LYS A 95 -12.32 7.83 -47.24
CA LYS A 95 -12.47 7.26 -48.57
C LYS A 95 -13.81 6.51 -48.73
N ALA A 96 -14.12 5.63 -47.79
CA ALA A 96 -15.37 4.84 -47.81
C ALA A 96 -16.61 5.74 -47.61
N ILE A 97 -16.51 6.84 -46.86
CA ILE A 97 -17.55 7.84 -46.70
C ILE A 97 -17.85 8.48 -48.07
N ALA A 98 -16.79 8.89 -48.83
CA ALA A 98 -16.95 9.45 -50.17
C ALA A 98 -17.53 8.42 -51.17
N GLU A 99 -17.02 7.19 -51.17
CA GLU A 99 -17.53 6.11 -52.02
C GLU A 99 -19.01 5.79 -51.70
N ARG A 100 -19.40 5.80 -50.44
CA ARG A 100 -20.80 5.58 -50.02
C ARG A 100 -21.69 6.73 -50.47
N GLN A 101 -21.22 7.97 -50.49
CA GLN A 101 -21.96 9.09 -51.02
C GLN A 101 -22.20 8.92 -52.53
N GLU A 102 -21.19 8.55 -53.31
CA GLU A 102 -21.34 8.28 -54.75
C GLU A 102 -22.36 7.14 -55.02
N GLU A 103 -22.34 6.09 -54.21
CA GLU A 103 -23.34 5.00 -54.32
C GLU A 103 -24.76 5.50 -54.11
N LEU A 104 -24.97 6.37 -53.09
CA LEU A 104 -26.27 6.96 -52.81
C LEU A 104 -26.75 7.87 -53.95
N ASP A 105 -25.86 8.70 -54.44
CA ASP A 105 -26.15 9.61 -55.59
C ASP A 105 -26.56 8.82 -56.83
N LYS A 106 -25.84 7.74 -57.17
CA LYS A 106 -26.18 6.84 -58.26
C LYS A 106 -27.56 6.15 -58.06
N LYS A 107 -27.86 5.74 -56.83
CA LYS A 107 -29.19 5.17 -56.52
C LYS A 107 -30.29 6.19 -56.64
N LYS A 108 -30.06 7.42 -56.17
CA LYS A 108 -30.99 8.55 -56.29
C LYS A 108 -31.30 8.86 -57.75
N GLU A 109 -30.25 8.98 -58.60
CA GLU A 109 -30.42 9.18 -60.03
C GLU A 109 -31.22 8.04 -60.74
N THR A 110 -30.89 6.80 -60.34
CA THR A 110 -31.59 5.61 -60.90
C THR A 110 -33.06 5.56 -60.53
N ALA A 111 -33.39 5.89 -59.27
CA ALA A 111 -34.74 6.01 -58.77
C ALA A 111 -35.50 7.13 -59.51
N ALA A 112 -34.91 8.31 -59.67
CA ALA A 112 -35.47 9.43 -60.40
C ALA A 112 -35.78 9.08 -61.87
N LYS A 113 -34.83 8.39 -62.58
CA LYS A 113 -35.02 7.93 -63.97
C LYS A 113 -36.13 6.91 -64.10
N LYS A 114 -36.48 6.15 -63.03
CA LYS A 114 -37.55 5.17 -62.98
C LYS A 114 -38.88 5.73 -62.45
N GLY A 115 -38.93 7.01 -62.07
CA GLY A 115 -40.08 7.61 -61.42
C GLY A 115 -40.43 7.10 -60.07
N ALA A 116 -39.44 6.48 -59.38
CA ALA A 116 -39.58 5.95 -58.02
C ALA A 116 -39.22 7.00 -56.94
N ASP A 117 -39.64 6.75 -55.69
CA ASP A 117 -39.32 7.63 -54.57
C ASP A 117 -37.80 7.78 -54.37
N THR A 118 -37.30 9.00 -54.30
CA THR A 118 -35.91 9.35 -54.10
C THR A 118 -35.59 9.70 -52.65
N ALA A 119 -36.60 9.89 -51.81
CA ALA A 119 -36.44 10.29 -50.40
C ALA A 119 -35.53 9.35 -49.58
N PRO A 120 -35.55 8.02 -49.78
CA PRO A 120 -34.66 7.10 -49.06
C PRO A 120 -33.15 7.31 -49.34
N TYR A 121 -32.82 8.03 -50.44
CA TYR A 121 -31.43 8.28 -50.85
C TYR A 121 -31.02 9.77 -50.74
N ASP A 122 -31.91 10.61 -50.18
CA ASP A 122 -31.71 12.06 -50.09
C ASP A 122 -31.10 12.51 -48.78
N TRP A 123 -29.92 12.00 -48.50
CA TRP A 123 -29.16 12.38 -47.33
C TRP A 123 -27.65 12.36 -47.61
N ASN A 124 -26.89 13.14 -46.82
CA ASN A 124 -25.44 13.25 -46.96
C ASN A 124 -24.73 12.41 -45.93
N VAL A 125 -23.87 11.48 -46.38
CA VAL A 125 -23.15 10.51 -45.55
C VAL A 125 -22.22 11.21 -44.54
N GLU A 126 -21.45 12.21 -45.02
CA GLU A 126 -20.53 12.95 -44.14
C GLU A 126 -21.28 13.68 -43.02
N ASN A 127 -22.40 14.35 -43.36
CA ASN A 127 -23.18 15.08 -42.36
C ASN A 127 -23.78 14.13 -41.31
N VAL A 128 -24.28 12.96 -41.71
CA VAL A 128 -24.77 11.95 -40.75
C VAL A 128 -23.65 11.47 -39.86
N VAL A 129 -22.49 11.14 -40.41
CA VAL A 129 -21.31 10.68 -39.63
C VAL A 129 -20.85 11.77 -38.68
N VAL A 130 -20.64 13.00 -39.18
CA VAL A 130 -20.14 14.13 -38.37
C VAL A 130 -21.12 14.49 -37.26
N THR A 131 -22.43 14.65 -37.56
CA THR A 131 -23.41 15.08 -36.57
C THR A 131 -23.57 14.06 -35.44
N ASN A 132 -23.71 12.78 -35.81
CA ASN A 132 -23.95 11.75 -34.80
C ASN A 132 -22.68 11.41 -34.00
N LEU A 133 -21.52 11.25 -34.65
CA LEU A 133 -20.28 10.92 -33.92
C LEU A 133 -19.78 12.08 -33.07
N SER A 134 -19.92 13.34 -33.51
CA SER A 134 -19.59 14.49 -32.67
C SER A 134 -20.45 14.53 -31.40
N GLN A 135 -21.73 14.20 -31.49
CA GLN A 135 -22.61 14.13 -30.32
C GLN A 135 -22.31 12.95 -29.42
N ILE A 136 -22.11 11.73 -29.98
CA ILE A 136 -21.85 10.52 -29.20
C ILE A 136 -20.48 10.59 -28.48
N LEU A 137 -19.46 11.12 -29.18
CA LEU A 137 -18.08 11.16 -28.72
C LEU A 137 -17.71 12.49 -28.06
N SER A 138 -18.61 13.48 -28.05
CA SER A 138 -18.36 14.84 -27.56
C SER A 138 -17.17 15.53 -28.26
N LEU A 139 -17.07 15.37 -29.58
CA LEU A 139 -16.02 15.96 -30.42
C LEU A 139 -16.51 17.23 -31.14
N ASP A 140 -15.54 18.12 -31.49
CA ASP A 140 -15.86 19.28 -32.31
C ASP A 140 -16.25 18.85 -33.74
N PRO A 141 -17.45 19.21 -34.21
CA PRO A 141 -17.89 18.90 -35.55
C PRO A 141 -16.96 19.46 -36.66
N ALA A 142 -16.27 20.59 -36.42
CA ALA A 142 -15.34 21.17 -37.37
C ALA A 142 -14.07 20.31 -37.52
N ASP A 143 -13.51 19.83 -36.44
CA ASP A 143 -12.39 18.87 -36.44
C ASP A 143 -12.76 17.57 -37.16
N LEU A 144 -13.94 17.04 -36.87
CA LEU A 144 -14.42 15.82 -37.51
C LEU A 144 -14.57 15.99 -39.03
N ARG A 145 -15.11 17.13 -39.49
CA ARG A 145 -15.20 17.49 -40.95
C ARG A 145 -13.83 17.55 -41.56
N SER A 146 -12.87 18.21 -40.90
CA SER A 146 -11.49 18.27 -41.34
C SER A 146 -10.87 16.90 -41.59
N LYS A 147 -11.16 15.96 -40.67
CA LYS A 147 -10.71 14.55 -40.79
C LYS A 147 -11.40 13.80 -41.93
N CYS A 148 -12.67 14.10 -42.22
CA CYS A 148 -13.42 13.50 -43.35
C CYS A 148 -12.94 14.05 -44.70
N ALA A 149 -12.40 15.25 -44.77
CA ALA A 149 -11.97 15.90 -46.04
C ALA A 149 -10.81 15.15 -46.72
N ASP A 150 -10.03 14.35 -46.03
CA ASP A 150 -8.94 13.55 -46.61
C ASP A 150 -9.48 12.25 -47.24
N THR A 151 -10.19 12.40 -48.37
CA THR A 151 -10.86 11.30 -49.09
C THR A 151 -9.90 10.20 -49.60
N LYS A 152 -8.60 10.37 -49.48
CA LYS A 152 -7.61 9.33 -49.83
C LYS A 152 -7.32 8.39 -48.63
N SER A 153 -7.58 8.87 -47.42
CA SER A 153 -7.31 8.09 -46.19
C SER A 153 -8.39 7.06 -45.96
N GLN A 154 -7.97 5.86 -45.62
CA GLN A 154 -8.85 4.78 -45.17
C GLN A 154 -8.94 4.64 -43.65
N TYR A 155 -8.07 5.36 -42.91
CA TYR A 155 -7.95 5.23 -41.46
C TYR A 155 -7.72 6.60 -40.81
N LYS A 156 -8.72 7.06 -40.08
CA LYS A 156 -8.62 8.22 -39.16
C LYS A 156 -9.25 7.84 -37.83
N ARG A 157 -8.43 7.74 -36.79
CA ARG A 157 -8.89 7.46 -35.44
C ARG A 157 -9.53 8.71 -34.83
N LEU A 158 -10.76 8.58 -34.33
CA LEU A 158 -11.54 9.66 -33.72
C LEU A 158 -11.48 9.65 -32.22
N ALA A 159 -11.67 8.48 -31.61
CA ALA A 159 -11.65 8.29 -30.18
C ALA A 159 -11.00 6.95 -29.83
N GLN A 160 -10.44 6.86 -28.64
CA GLN A 160 -9.84 5.65 -28.10
C GLN A 160 -10.62 5.16 -26.88
N LYS A 161 -10.64 3.83 -26.68
CA LYS A 161 -11.11 3.18 -25.49
C LYS A 161 -12.51 3.63 -25.04
N ILE A 162 -13.46 3.75 -26.01
CA ILE A 162 -14.86 4.07 -25.70
C ILE A 162 -15.53 2.91 -24.97
N GLU A 163 -16.39 3.24 -24.04
CA GLU A 163 -17.12 2.28 -23.24
C GLU A 163 -18.39 1.76 -23.96
N LYS A 164 -18.97 0.70 -23.42
CA LYS A 164 -20.07 -0.07 -24.01
C LYS A 164 -21.29 0.78 -24.40
N ASP A 165 -21.67 1.74 -23.60
CA ASP A 165 -22.83 2.61 -23.87
C ASP A 165 -22.64 3.48 -25.13
N ARG A 166 -21.43 3.94 -25.40
CA ARG A 166 -21.08 4.69 -26.62
C ARG A 166 -20.91 3.77 -27.81
N GLU A 167 -20.33 2.58 -27.59
CA GLU A 167 -20.23 1.54 -28.62
C GLU A 167 -21.60 1.17 -29.16
N ASP A 168 -22.57 0.86 -28.30
CA ASP A 168 -23.92 0.47 -28.67
C ASP A 168 -24.60 1.57 -29.50
N LYS A 169 -24.45 2.86 -29.16
CA LYS A 169 -24.95 3.99 -29.93
C LYS A 169 -24.34 4.06 -31.33
N ILE A 170 -23.01 3.81 -31.44
CA ILE A 170 -22.32 3.82 -32.73
C ILE A 170 -22.71 2.62 -33.57
N ARG A 171 -22.90 1.42 -32.99
CA ARG A 171 -23.39 0.24 -33.72
C ARG A 171 -24.78 0.48 -34.27
N ASN A 172 -25.69 1.05 -33.47
CA ASN A 172 -27.01 1.43 -33.91
C ASN A 172 -26.98 2.45 -35.07
N LEU A 173 -26.05 3.42 -35.00
CA LEU A 173 -25.82 4.37 -36.11
C LEU A 173 -25.34 3.64 -37.38
N MET A 174 -24.36 2.74 -37.23
CA MET A 174 -23.81 1.96 -38.35
C MET A 174 -24.86 1.09 -39.02
N GLU A 175 -25.74 0.47 -38.26
CA GLU A 175 -26.85 -0.36 -38.77
C GLU A 175 -27.91 0.49 -39.47
N SER A 176 -28.37 1.57 -38.83
CA SER A 176 -29.46 2.42 -39.31
C SER A 176 -29.15 3.05 -40.68
N TYR A 177 -27.88 3.44 -40.89
CA TYR A 177 -27.44 4.10 -42.12
C TYR A 177 -26.55 3.22 -43.00
N GLN A 178 -26.37 1.94 -42.67
CA GLN A 178 -25.49 0.99 -43.38
C GLN A 178 -24.06 1.52 -43.56
N LEU A 179 -23.44 1.99 -42.47
CA LEU A 179 -22.14 2.64 -42.45
C LEU A 179 -20.97 1.70 -42.03
N SER A 180 -21.15 0.39 -42.04
CA SER A 180 -20.16 -0.61 -41.59
C SER A 180 -18.83 -0.55 -42.37
N ARG A 181 -18.79 0.06 -43.56
CA ARG A 181 -17.54 0.32 -44.30
C ARG A 181 -16.95 1.70 -44.01
N CYS A 182 -17.74 2.61 -43.43
CA CYS A 182 -17.34 4.00 -43.16
C CYS A 182 -16.79 4.16 -41.75
N ILE A 183 -17.32 3.38 -40.79
CA ILE A 183 -16.98 3.45 -39.39
C ILE A 183 -16.53 2.06 -38.94
N TYR A 184 -15.42 1.98 -38.24
CA TYR A 184 -14.87 0.74 -37.66
C TYR A 184 -14.75 0.90 -36.14
N LEU A 185 -15.14 -0.13 -35.44
CA LEU A 185 -14.91 -0.29 -34.00
C LEU A 185 -13.82 -1.34 -33.83
N GLN A 186 -12.61 -0.85 -33.54
CA GLN A 186 -11.46 -1.73 -33.30
C GLN A 186 -11.43 -2.13 -31.82
N PRO A 187 -11.45 -3.42 -31.48
CA PRO A 187 -11.32 -3.87 -30.11
C PRO A 187 -10.02 -3.39 -29.47
N ASN A 188 -10.13 -2.91 -28.25
CA ASN A 188 -9.01 -2.49 -27.40
C ASN A 188 -9.31 -2.94 -25.96
N THR A 189 -8.36 -2.81 -25.04
CA THR A 189 -8.55 -3.15 -23.64
C THR A 189 -8.36 -1.91 -22.75
N LYS A 190 -9.19 -1.79 -21.70
CA LYS A 190 -9.07 -0.78 -20.66
C LYS A 190 -9.01 -1.47 -19.32
N ARG A 191 -8.05 -1.04 -18.48
CA ARG A 191 -7.89 -1.52 -17.11
C ARG A 191 -8.86 -0.79 -16.21
N TYR A 192 -9.56 -1.53 -15.34
CA TYR A 192 -10.49 -1.01 -14.35
C TYR A 192 -10.09 -1.47 -12.96
N TYR A 193 -10.23 -0.57 -12.01
CA TYR A 193 -9.95 -0.78 -10.60
C TYR A 193 -11.23 -0.51 -9.81
N PRO A 194 -12.03 -1.56 -9.49
CA PRO A 194 -13.37 -1.39 -8.92
C PRO A 194 -13.42 -0.63 -7.60
N TYR A 195 -12.33 -0.70 -6.82
CA TYR A 195 -12.22 -0.06 -5.51
C TYR A 195 -11.40 1.23 -5.53
N ALA A 196 -11.25 1.82 -6.70
CA ALA A 196 -10.61 3.12 -6.93
C ALA A 196 -9.25 3.32 -6.22
N ASP A 197 -9.25 3.66 -4.93
CA ASP A 197 -8.07 4.05 -4.15
C ASP A 197 -7.59 2.97 -3.14
N MET A 198 -8.34 1.87 -3.00
CA MET A 198 -7.97 0.77 -2.09
C MET A 198 -6.64 0.14 -2.51
N ALA A 199 -5.66 0.15 -1.60
CA ALA A 199 -4.32 -0.40 -1.83
C ALA A 199 -3.65 0.15 -3.11
N ALA A 200 -3.91 1.42 -3.46
CA ALA A 200 -3.51 2.00 -4.75
C ALA A 200 -2.00 1.89 -5.02
N GLN A 201 -1.16 2.14 -4.02
CA GLN A 201 0.29 2.08 -4.17
C GLN A 201 0.84 0.64 -4.29
N ILE A 202 0.06 -0.35 -3.82
CA ILE A 202 0.38 -1.77 -3.99
C ILE A 202 0.02 -2.20 -5.41
N ILE A 203 -1.24 -2.00 -5.79
CA ILE A 203 -1.75 -2.45 -7.09
C ILE A 203 -1.00 -1.72 -8.21
N GLY A 204 -0.88 -0.39 -8.10
CA GLY A 204 -0.34 0.44 -9.16
C GLY A 204 -1.30 0.55 -10.34
N PHE A 205 -0.84 1.10 -11.44
CA PHE A 205 -1.67 1.37 -12.62
C PHE A 205 -0.95 1.04 -13.91
N THR A 206 -1.74 0.96 -15.00
CA THR A 206 -1.24 0.78 -16.37
C THR A 206 -1.33 2.08 -17.15
N ASN A 207 -0.39 2.28 -18.08
CA ASN A 207 -0.43 3.29 -19.12
C ASN A 207 -0.41 2.64 -20.51
N ASP A 208 -0.23 3.42 -21.56
CA ASP A 208 -0.19 2.91 -22.94
C ASP A 208 1.03 2.00 -23.23
N SER A 209 2.05 2.01 -22.36
CA SER A 209 3.24 1.16 -22.49
C SER A 209 3.17 -0.13 -21.66
N GLY A 210 2.11 -0.31 -20.86
CA GLY A 210 1.94 -1.46 -19.95
C GLY A 210 1.82 -1.05 -18.49
N GLY A 211 2.24 -1.93 -17.57
CA GLY A 211 2.25 -1.65 -16.13
C GLY A 211 3.29 -0.60 -15.77
N ALA A 212 2.84 0.49 -15.12
CA ALA A 212 3.68 1.66 -14.83
C ALA A 212 4.19 1.69 -13.37
N TYR A 213 3.34 1.31 -12.41
CA TYR A 213 3.65 1.32 -10.98
C TYR A 213 3.12 0.08 -10.27
N GLY A 214 3.55 -0.16 -9.03
CA GLY A 214 3.07 -1.22 -8.16
C GLY A 214 3.21 -2.62 -8.75
N LEU A 215 2.29 -3.50 -8.40
CA LEU A 215 2.23 -4.89 -8.91
C LEU A 215 1.99 -4.94 -10.43
N GLU A 216 1.25 -3.98 -10.98
CA GLU A 216 1.05 -3.86 -12.43
C GLU A 216 2.39 -3.78 -13.16
N SER A 217 3.37 -3.04 -12.62
CA SER A 217 4.73 -2.95 -13.17
C SER A 217 5.60 -4.16 -12.79
N LYS A 218 5.60 -4.56 -11.52
CA LYS A 218 6.45 -5.66 -11.03
C LYS A 218 6.17 -6.99 -11.71
N TYR A 219 4.90 -7.26 -11.97
CA TYR A 219 4.41 -8.50 -12.57
C TYR A 219 3.95 -8.31 -14.03
N GLU A 220 4.47 -7.30 -14.74
CA GLU A 220 4.13 -7.03 -16.15
C GLU A 220 4.25 -8.30 -17.01
N SER A 221 5.34 -9.04 -16.88
CA SER A 221 5.60 -10.27 -17.66
C SER A 221 4.58 -11.39 -17.40
N GLN A 222 3.92 -11.38 -16.24
CA GLN A 222 2.89 -12.35 -15.90
C GLN A 222 1.50 -11.85 -16.32
N LEU A 223 1.24 -10.56 -16.07
CA LEU A 223 -0.07 -9.95 -16.29
C LEU A 223 -0.38 -9.64 -17.74
N ALA A 224 0.60 -9.19 -18.54
CA ALA A 224 0.35 -8.66 -19.88
C ALA A 224 -0.16 -9.71 -20.89
N GLY A 225 0.15 -10.97 -20.67
CA GLY A 225 -0.08 -12.02 -21.65
C GLY A 225 0.79 -11.90 -22.90
N THR A 226 0.47 -12.62 -23.93
CA THR A 226 1.16 -12.58 -25.23
C THR A 226 0.15 -12.22 -26.30
N PRO A 227 0.32 -11.09 -27.00
CA PRO A 227 -0.61 -10.71 -28.06
C PRO A 227 -0.65 -11.75 -29.17
N GLY A 228 -1.82 -11.97 -29.72
CA GLY A 228 -2.02 -12.73 -30.94
C GLY A 228 -1.66 -11.92 -32.18
N LEU A 229 -1.61 -12.55 -33.31
CA LEU A 229 -1.28 -11.93 -34.58
C LEU A 229 -2.23 -12.40 -35.68
N LEU A 230 -2.85 -11.47 -36.37
CA LEU A 230 -3.59 -11.72 -37.59
C LEU A 230 -2.74 -11.26 -38.77
N VAL A 231 -2.23 -12.19 -39.54
CA VAL A 231 -1.45 -11.93 -40.75
C VAL A 231 -2.40 -11.99 -41.95
N THR A 232 -2.64 -10.85 -42.60
CA THR A 232 -3.48 -10.76 -43.79
C THR A 232 -2.67 -10.39 -45.03
N ALA A 233 -3.03 -10.95 -46.19
CA ALA A 233 -2.39 -10.58 -47.46
C ALA A 233 -2.93 -9.24 -47.97
N LYS A 234 -2.01 -8.35 -48.46
CA LYS A 234 -2.35 -7.08 -49.15
C LYS A 234 -2.08 -7.19 -50.65
N ASN A 235 -2.92 -6.53 -51.45
CA ASN A 235 -2.60 -6.32 -52.84
C ASN A 235 -1.57 -5.18 -53.00
N GLY A 236 -1.01 -5.03 -54.23
CA GLY A 236 -0.01 -3.98 -54.53
C GLY A 236 -0.52 -2.54 -54.36
N ALA A 237 -1.80 -2.30 -54.08
CA ALA A 237 -2.40 -1.04 -53.71
C ALA A 237 -2.64 -0.86 -52.20
N GLY A 238 -2.15 -1.81 -51.39
CA GLY A 238 -2.24 -1.75 -49.93
C GLY A 238 -3.63 -2.12 -49.33
N THR A 239 -4.50 -2.74 -50.16
CA THR A 239 -5.85 -3.18 -49.71
C THR A 239 -5.78 -4.62 -49.28
N ASP A 240 -6.34 -4.94 -48.11
CA ASP A 240 -6.38 -6.30 -47.60
C ASP A 240 -7.20 -7.21 -48.51
N LEU A 241 -6.62 -8.34 -48.90
CA LEU A 241 -7.29 -9.37 -49.68
C LEU A 241 -8.00 -10.33 -48.74
N MET A 242 -9.23 -10.00 -48.34
CA MET A 242 -10.02 -10.75 -47.33
C MET A 242 -10.24 -12.24 -47.61
N ASN A 243 -9.83 -12.77 -48.76
CA ASN A 243 -10.05 -14.16 -49.14
C ASN A 243 -8.78 -14.96 -49.45
N PHE A 244 -7.59 -14.43 -49.20
CA PHE A 244 -6.33 -15.09 -49.47
C PHE A 244 -5.40 -15.01 -48.28
N PHE A 245 -5.03 -16.18 -47.72
CA PHE A 245 -4.08 -16.40 -46.61
C PHE A 245 -4.36 -15.55 -45.37
N GLN A 246 -4.99 -16.11 -44.39
CA GLN A 246 -5.03 -15.58 -43.02
C GLN A 246 -4.38 -16.60 -42.10
N ASP A 247 -3.21 -16.26 -41.60
CA ASP A 247 -2.66 -16.98 -40.44
C ASP A 247 -3.10 -16.26 -39.17
N TYR A 248 -3.79 -16.98 -38.32
CA TYR A 248 -4.30 -16.49 -37.06
C TYR A 248 -3.55 -17.17 -35.91
N TYR A 249 -2.85 -16.36 -35.15
CA TYR A 249 -2.20 -16.78 -33.91
C TYR A 249 -3.03 -16.29 -32.74
N ASP A 250 -3.55 -17.23 -31.94
CA ASP A 250 -4.37 -16.92 -30.78
C ASP A 250 -3.57 -16.10 -29.73
N PRO A 251 -4.15 -15.03 -29.19
CA PRO A 251 -3.56 -14.36 -28.04
C PRO A 251 -3.57 -15.30 -26.82
N LYS A 252 -2.55 -15.20 -26.00
CA LYS A 252 -2.51 -15.88 -24.71
C LYS A 252 -2.74 -14.86 -23.62
N ASP A 253 -3.84 -14.99 -22.91
CA ASP A 253 -4.17 -14.09 -21.79
C ASP A 253 -3.14 -14.17 -20.67
N GLY A 254 -3.00 -13.07 -19.94
CA GLY A 254 -2.09 -12.95 -18.81
C GLY A 254 -2.54 -13.78 -17.60
N ASN A 255 -1.57 -14.13 -16.77
CA ASN A 255 -1.81 -14.84 -15.52
C ASN A 255 -2.45 -13.93 -14.48
N ASN A 256 -3.25 -14.51 -13.59
CA ASN A 256 -3.92 -13.79 -12.51
C ASN A 256 -3.06 -13.77 -11.24
N LEU A 257 -3.08 -12.67 -10.51
CA LEU A 257 -2.44 -12.54 -9.20
C LEU A 257 -3.48 -12.67 -8.09
N HIS A 258 -3.15 -13.44 -7.07
CA HIS A 258 -3.91 -13.54 -5.83
C HIS A 258 -3.07 -12.94 -4.71
N LEU A 259 -3.59 -11.86 -4.08
CA LEU A 259 -2.86 -11.11 -3.08
C LEU A 259 -3.09 -11.65 -1.67
N THR A 260 -2.22 -11.26 -0.75
CA THR A 260 -2.38 -11.50 0.69
C THR A 260 -3.26 -10.42 1.35
N ILE A 261 -3.54 -9.33 0.65
CA ILE A 261 -4.31 -8.20 1.15
C ILE A 261 -5.74 -8.64 1.47
N ASP A 262 -6.13 -8.47 2.73
CA ASP A 262 -7.51 -8.63 3.16
C ASP A 262 -8.26 -7.31 2.99
N PRO A 263 -9.33 -7.26 2.18
CA PRO A 263 -10.01 -6.01 1.86
C PRO A 263 -10.67 -5.36 3.10
N THR A 264 -11.09 -6.14 4.08
CA THR A 264 -11.69 -5.64 5.32
C THR A 264 -10.62 -4.98 6.20
N ILE A 265 -9.48 -5.68 6.38
CA ILE A 265 -8.36 -5.15 7.16
C ILE A 265 -7.73 -3.93 6.47
N GLN A 266 -7.60 -3.96 5.13
CA GLN A 266 -7.13 -2.83 4.35
C GLN A 266 -8.04 -1.61 4.51
N ASN A 267 -9.35 -1.81 4.44
CA ASN A 267 -10.32 -0.73 4.63
C ASN A 267 -10.27 -0.17 6.07
N TYR A 268 -10.12 -1.03 7.09
CA TYR A 268 -9.92 -0.56 8.46
C TYR A 268 -8.65 0.27 8.60
N ALA A 269 -7.54 -0.19 8.03
CA ALA A 269 -6.26 0.52 8.07
C ALA A 269 -6.34 1.87 7.34
N GLN A 270 -6.91 1.89 6.12
CA GLN A 270 -6.99 3.09 5.29
C GLN A 270 -7.91 4.14 5.90
N SER A 271 -9.15 3.78 6.24
CA SER A 271 -10.11 4.72 6.84
C SER A 271 -9.66 5.25 8.21
N THR A 272 -9.02 4.40 9.02
CA THR A 272 -8.44 4.83 10.29
C THR A 272 -7.29 5.81 10.07
N LEU A 273 -6.40 5.52 9.12
CA LEU A 273 -5.27 6.39 8.81
C LEU A 273 -5.72 7.77 8.32
N GLU A 274 -6.66 7.82 7.38
CA GLU A 274 -7.23 9.05 6.85
C GLU A 274 -7.83 9.91 7.95
N GLN A 275 -8.70 9.31 8.78
CA GLN A 275 -9.34 10.00 9.92
C GLN A 275 -8.33 10.64 10.87
N TYR A 276 -7.27 9.90 11.22
CA TYR A 276 -6.30 10.41 12.19
C TYR A 276 -5.25 11.34 11.57
N CYS A 277 -4.90 11.18 10.30
CA CYS A 277 -4.08 12.16 9.59
C CYS A 277 -4.79 13.52 9.48
N GLU A 278 -6.09 13.53 9.20
CA GLU A 278 -6.91 14.74 9.23
C GLU A 278 -6.97 15.33 10.65
N ARG A 279 -7.25 14.51 11.67
CA ARG A 279 -7.30 14.94 13.08
C ARG A 279 -5.99 15.61 13.52
N TYR A 280 -4.86 15.01 13.20
CA TYR A 280 -3.54 15.48 13.62
C TYR A 280 -2.91 16.47 12.64
N GLN A 281 -3.60 16.77 11.53
CA GLN A 281 -3.13 17.66 10.46
C GLN A 281 -1.68 17.32 10.05
N THR A 282 -1.43 16.06 9.77
CA THR A 282 -0.08 15.58 9.41
C THR A 282 0.39 16.25 8.12
N GLN A 283 1.65 16.71 8.10
CA GLN A 283 2.18 17.44 6.94
C GLN A 283 2.53 16.53 5.77
N ASN A 284 2.93 15.30 6.08
CA ASN A 284 3.28 14.28 5.09
C ASN A 284 2.42 13.01 5.20
N GLY A 285 1.25 13.10 5.84
CA GLY A 285 0.37 11.96 6.02
C GLY A 285 0.90 10.95 7.04
N GLY A 286 0.76 9.68 6.74
CA GLY A 286 1.20 8.59 7.59
C GLY A 286 1.13 7.25 6.88
N VAL A 287 1.47 6.18 7.61
CA VAL A 287 1.36 4.81 7.12
C VAL A 287 0.79 3.88 8.20
N ILE A 288 0.03 2.87 7.76
CA ILE A 288 -0.35 1.72 8.56
C ILE A 288 0.02 0.45 7.79
N LEU A 289 0.81 -0.40 8.43
CA LEU A 289 1.13 -1.76 7.97
C LEU A 289 0.50 -2.77 8.90
N VAL A 290 -0.11 -3.82 8.35
CA VAL A 290 -0.59 -4.99 9.08
C VAL A 290 0.01 -6.24 8.45
N MET A 291 0.71 -7.04 9.25
CA MET A 291 1.39 -8.26 8.82
C MET A 291 0.94 -9.45 9.66
N GLU A 292 0.80 -10.59 9.04
CA GLU A 292 0.58 -11.86 9.72
C GLU A 292 1.92 -12.38 10.28
N CYS A 293 1.97 -12.64 11.59
CA CYS A 293 3.24 -12.85 12.30
C CYS A 293 4.00 -14.11 11.83
N LYS A 294 3.27 -15.19 11.54
CA LYS A 294 3.85 -16.53 11.28
C LYS A 294 4.18 -16.80 9.82
N THR A 295 3.90 -15.87 8.91
CA THR A 295 4.04 -16.08 7.45
C THR A 295 4.68 -14.92 6.72
N GLY A 296 4.72 -13.72 7.31
CA GLY A 296 5.16 -12.49 6.65
C GLY A 296 4.17 -11.94 5.61
N ARG A 297 2.93 -12.48 5.52
CA ARG A 297 1.89 -11.98 4.62
C ARG A 297 1.48 -10.58 5.04
N ILE A 298 1.48 -9.65 4.11
CA ILE A 298 0.95 -8.30 4.33
C ILE A 298 -0.56 -8.36 4.15
N LEU A 299 -1.30 -8.16 5.24
CA LEU A 299 -2.77 -8.15 5.23
C LEU A 299 -3.33 -6.79 4.86
N ALA A 300 -2.62 -5.72 5.23
CA ALA A 300 -2.92 -4.36 4.82
C ALA A 300 -1.66 -3.50 4.76
N MET A 301 -1.65 -2.58 3.80
CA MET A 301 -0.61 -1.57 3.64
C MET A 301 -1.30 -0.29 3.17
N ALA A 302 -1.51 0.64 4.08
CA ALA A 302 -2.20 1.89 3.84
C ALA A 302 -1.25 3.08 4.04
N GLN A 303 -1.42 4.11 3.21
CA GLN A 303 -0.73 5.39 3.35
C GLN A 303 -1.65 6.56 3.00
N THR A 304 -1.29 7.75 3.44
CA THR A 304 -1.89 9.01 3.00
C THR A 304 -0.80 9.98 2.53
N PRO A 305 -1.09 10.81 1.49
CA PRO A 305 -2.28 10.74 0.63
C PRO A 305 -2.31 9.48 -0.23
N THR A 306 -3.51 9.05 -0.63
CA THR A 306 -3.76 8.02 -1.64
C THR A 306 -4.24 8.64 -2.95
N PHE A 307 -4.55 7.83 -3.99
CA PHE A 307 -5.03 8.32 -5.27
C PHE A 307 -5.98 7.32 -5.94
N ASP A 308 -6.83 7.81 -6.83
CA ASP A 308 -7.71 6.96 -7.63
C ASP A 308 -6.93 6.32 -8.78
N LEU A 309 -6.86 4.98 -8.79
CA LEU A 309 -6.20 4.16 -9.81
C LEU A 309 -6.79 4.36 -11.21
N ASN A 310 -8.09 4.69 -11.31
CA ASN A 310 -8.75 4.98 -12.58
C ASN A 310 -8.44 6.39 -13.08
N ASN A 311 -7.96 7.28 -12.21
CA ASN A 311 -7.59 8.67 -12.51
C ASN A 311 -6.25 9.06 -11.88
N TYR A 312 -5.25 8.23 -12.05
CA TYR A 312 -3.93 8.33 -11.41
C TYR A 312 -3.16 9.62 -11.71
N SER A 313 -3.50 10.33 -12.79
CA SER A 313 -2.83 11.56 -13.21
C SER A 313 -3.42 12.84 -12.59
N SER A 314 -4.37 12.72 -11.68
CA SER A 314 -4.97 13.88 -10.99
C SER A 314 -4.73 13.87 -9.50
N VAL A 315 -4.64 15.05 -8.91
CA VAL A 315 -4.63 15.28 -7.47
C VAL A 315 -6.02 15.78 -7.07
N THR A 316 -6.71 15.03 -6.21
CA THR A 316 -8.06 15.36 -5.74
C THR A 316 -8.10 15.79 -4.28
N ASP A 317 -7.04 15.55 -3.52
CA ASP A 317 -6.93 15.95 -2.11
C ASP A 317 -6.74 17.47 -1.98
N GLU A 318 -7.69 18.15 -1.30
CA GLU A 318 -7.68 19.61 -1.14
C GLU A 318 -6.48 20.09 -0.32
N THR A 319 -6.03 19.30 0.65
CA THR A 319 -4.85 19.63 1.47
C THR A 319 -3.60 19.63 0.61
N LEU A 320 -3.47 18.60 -0.25
CA LEU A 320 -2.34 18.48 -1.17
C LEU A 320 -2.37 19.59 -2.23
N LEU A 321 -3.55 19.93 -2.77
CA LEU A 321 -3.72 21.07 -3.68
C LEU A 321 -3.28 22.40 -3.03
N SER A 322 -3.67 22.65 -1.78
CA SER A 322 -3.22 23.82 -1.03
C SER A 322 -1.71 23.85 -0.81
N GLN A 323 -1.08 22.69 -0.60
CA GLN A 323 0.37 22.59 -0.49
C GLN A 323 1.08 22.86 -1.82
N ILE A 324 0.52 22.38 -2.94
CA ILE A 324 1.02 22.68 -4.29
C ILE A 324 1.04 24.18 -4.56
N GLU A 325 -0.08 24.87 -4.25
CA GLU A 325 -0.17 26.33 -4.41
C GLU A 325 0.85 27.09 -3.56
N LYS A 326 1.04 26.63 -2.32
CA LYS A 326 2.02 27.21 -1.41
C LYS A 326 3.45 27.01 -1.92
N GLN A 327 3.78 25.79 -2.32
CA GLN A 327 5.10 25.45 -2.88
C GLN A 327 5.39 26.23 -4.18
N ALA A 328 4.40 26.41 -5.03
CA ALA A 328 4.54 27.21 -6.23
C ALA A 328 4.88 28.68 -5.93
N LYS A 329 4.22 29.29 -4.95
CA LYS A 329 4.53 30.66 -4.49
C LYS A 329 5.93 30.78 -3.90
N GLU A 330 6.30 29.85 -3.01
CA GLU A 330 7.64 29.79 -2.39
C GLU A 330 8.75 29.61 -3.46
N ALA A 331 8.52 28.79 -4.48
CA ALA A 331 9.48 28.57 -5.58
C ALA A 331 9.69 29.83 -6.45
N VAL A 332 8.65 30.63 -6.67
CA VAL A 332 8.76 31.91 -7.35
C VAL A 332 9.58 32.89 -6.53
N GLU A 333 9.23 33.07 -5.22
CA GLU A 333 9.95 33.96 -4.30
C GLU A 333 11.44 33.57 -4.21
N GLN A 334 11.73 32.27 -4.10
CA GLN A 334 13.12 31.78 -4.07
C GLN A 334 13.85 32.08 -5.37
N SER A 335 13.23 31.87 -6.54
CA SER A 335 13.82 32.18 -7.85
C SER A 335 14.14 33.69 -7.99
N GLU A 336 13.24 34.57 -7.47
CA GLU A 336 13.50 36.00 -7.45
C GLU A 336 14.70 36.35 -6.55
N GLU A 337 14.83 35.71 -5.40
CA GLU A 337 15.96 35.94 -4.47
C GLU A 337 17.26 35.44 -5.08
N GLU A 338 17.27 34.28 -5.74
CA GLU A 338 18.44 33.71 -6.42
C GLU A 338 18.91 34.63 -7.55
N VAL A 339 18.02 35.16 -8.38
CA VAL A 339 18.37 36.12 -9.44
C VAL A 339 18.93 37.43 -8.86
N LYS A 340 18.33 37.96 -7.77
CA LYS A 340 18.84 39.14 -7.07
C LYS A 340 20.26 38.91 -6.50
N ALA A 341 20.49 37.75 -5.89
CA ALA A 341 21.79 37.39 -5.34
C ALA A 341 22.85 37.24 -6.44
N ALA A 342 22.49 36.60 -7.56
CA ALA A 342 23.38 36.43 -8.72
C ALA A 342 23.73 37.77 -9.35
N LEU A 343 22.76 38.68 -9.48
CA LEU A 343 23.00 40.06 -9.95
C LEU A 343 23.95 40.85 -9.07
N ALA A 344 23.82 40.73 -7.74
CA ALA A 344 24.73 41.37 -6.79
C ALA A 344 26.17 40.81 -6.91
N ALA A 345 26.31 39.49 -7.02
CA ALA A 345 27.61 38.83 -7.16
C ALA A 345 28.31 39.19 -8.47
N THR A 346 27.57 39.34 -9.60
CA THR A 346 28.12 39.70 -10.91
C THR A 346 28.52 41.18 -10.95
N GLN A 347 27.82 42.08 -10.25
CA GLN A 347 28.23 43.48 -10.10
C GLN A 347 29.55 43.62 -9.36
N GLU A 348 29.79 42.81 -8.31
CA GLU A 348 31.06 42.77 -7.59
C GLU A 348 32.20 42.15 -8.42
N ALA A 349 31.86 41.16 -9.26
CA ALA A 349 32.85 40.47 -10.08
C ALA A 349 33.12 41.14 -11.46
N GLY A 350 32.37 42.16 -11.83
CA GLY A 350 32.45 42.84 -13.13
C GLY A 350 32.12 42.00 -14.35
N THR A 351 31.24 40.99 -14.16
CA THR A 351 30.71 40.08 -15.17
C THR A 351 29.23 40.35 -15.42
N THR A 352 28.65 39.82 -16.50
CA THR A 352 27.22 39.91 -16.80
C THR A 352 26.61 38.52 -16.80
N LEU A 353 25.39 38.38 -16.22
CA LEU A 353 24.60 37.16 -16.28
C LEU A 353 24.09 36.90 -17.68
N SER A 354 23.95 35.64 -18.06
CA SER A 354 23.23 35.22 -19.25
C SER A 354 21.73 35.50 -19.12
N PRO A 355 20.96 35.62 -20.23
CA PRO A 355 19.50 35.74 -20.15
C PRO A 355 18.84 34.58 -19.41
N GLU A 356 19.39 33.37 -19.48
CA GLU A 356 18.90 32.17 -18.76
C GLU A 356 19.12 32.27 -17.25
N GLU A 357 20.25 32.86 -16.81
CA GLU A 357 20.53 33.09 -15.38
C GLU A 357 19.72 34.25 -14.78
N MET A 358 19.04 35.03 -15.59
CA MET A 358 18.16 36.16 -15.20
C MET A 358 16.66 35.75 -15.22
N GLU A 359 16.34 34.54 -15.67
CA GLU A 359 14.95 34.10 -15.80
C GLU A 359 14.35 33.71 -14.44
N VAL A 360 13.37 34.50 -14.01
CA VAL A 360 12.55 34.15 -12.82
C VAL A 360 11.46 33.17 -13.23
N LYS A 361 11.27 32.12 -12.46
CA LYS A 361 10.19 31.16 -12.70
C LYS A 361 8.83 31.86 -12.65
N THR A 362 7.98 31.58 -13.63
CA THR A 362 6.59 32.02 -13.58
C THR A 362 5.80 31.14 -12.58
N TYR A 363 4.72 31.70 -12.01
CA TYR A 363 3.84 30.92 -11.12
C TYR A 363 3.30 29.67 -11.80
N GLU A 364 2.94 29.74 -13.08
CA GLU A 364 2.43 28.59 -13.84
C GLU A 364 3.50 27.48 -13.96
N GLN A 365 4.74 27.80 -14.27
CA GLN A 365 5.85 26.83 -14.32
C GLN A 365 6.08 26.21 -12.94
N ALA A 366 6.14 27.01 -11.90
CA ALA A 366 6.33 26.54 -10.53
C ALA A 366 5.15 25.66 -10.06
N TYR A 367 3.92 26.02 -10.44
CA TYR A 367 2.73 25.24 -10.14
C TYR A 367 2.73 23.89 -10.85
N GLN A 368 3.07 23.84 -12.14
CA GLN A 368 3.14 22.57 -12.88
C GLN A 368 4.22 21.66 -12.37
N GLU A 369 5.38 22.17 -11.96
CA GLU A 369 6.43 21.40 -11.32
C GLU A 369 5.98 20.85 -9.95
N ALA A 370 5.37 21.69 -9.11
CA ALA A 370 4.86 21.27 -7.80
C ALA A 370 3.75 20.23 -7.93
N TYR A 371 2.86 20.40 -8.93
CA TYR A 371 1.80 19.47 -9.24
C TYR A 371 2.35 18.10 -9.70
N ALA A 372 3.31 18.09 -10.63
CA ALA A 372 3.96 16.87 -11.09
C ALA A 372 4.67 16.15 -9.93
N ASN A 373 5.38 16.88 -9.08
CA ASN A 373 6.04 16.32 -7.89
C ASN A 373 5.03 15.72 -6.91
N ALA A 374 3.87 16.34 -6.72
CA ALA A 374 2.80 15.83 -5.88
C ALA A 374 2.20 14.53 -6.43
N ILE A 375 2.00 14.45 -7.75
CA ILE A 375 1.59 13.21 -8.43
C ILE A 375 2.60 12.09 -8.19
N TYR A 376 3.89 12.32 -8.40
CA TYR A 376 4.92 11.31 -8.15
C TYR A 376 4.95 10.86 -6.69
N LYS A 377 4.77 11.79 -5.75
CA LYS A 377 4.71 11.46 -4.32
C LYS A 377 3.50 10.60 -3.96
N GLN A 378 2.32 10.86 -4.54
CA GLN A 378 1.14 10.02 -4.27
C GLN A 378 1.25 8.62 -4.87
N TRP A 379 2.00 8.44 -5.99
CA TRP A 379 2.25 7.10 -6.55
C TRP A 379 3.29 6.31 -5.75
N THR A 380 4.23 7.00 -5.10
CA THR A 380 5.31 6.37 -4.33
C THR A 380 4.75 5.66 -3.10
N ASN A 381 5.16 4.42 -2.88
CA ASN A 381 4.78 3.63 -1.72
C ASN A 381 5.70 3.94 -0.52
N LYS A 382 5.27 4.83 0.36
CA LYS A 382 6.03 5.26 1.54
C LYS A 382 6.42 4.12 2.48
N CYS A 383 5.63 3.04 2.51
CA CYS A 383 5.90 1.90 3.38
C CYS A 383 7.22 1.20 3.05
N ILE A 384 7.66 1.29 1.79
CA ILE A 384 8.86 0.60 1.28
C ILE A 384 9.94 1.56 0.79
N THR A 385 9.65 2.87 0.63
CA THR A 385 10.59 3.84 0.07
C THR A 385 11.10 4.85 1.08
N ASP A 386 10.24 5.34 1.98
CA ASP A 386 10.60 6.41 2.90
C ASP A 386 11.43 5.85 4.06
N THR A 387 12.53 6.53 4.37
CA THR A 387 13.41 6.16 5.48
C THR A 387 13.26 7.12 6.63
N TYR A 388 13.36 6.62 7.84
CA TYR A 388 13.27 7.40 9.06
C TYR A 388 14.02 6.77 10.22
N GLU A 389 14.36 7.54 11.24
CA GLU A 389 14.90 7.02 12.48
C GLU A 389 13.83 6.25 13.25
N PRO A 390 13.96 4.93 13.50
CA PRO A 390 12.91 4.12 14.15
C PRO A 390 12.63 4.55 15.61
N GLY A 391 13.56 5.26 16.22
CA GLY A 391 13.44 5.69 17.60
C GLY A 391 13.21 4.52 18.57
N SER A 392 12.43 4.78 19.60
CA SER A 392 12.25 3.80 20.69
C SER A 392 11.56 2.49 20.31
N THR A 393 10.99 2.34 19.10
CA THR A 393 10.48 1.04 18.63
C THR A 393 11.62 0.03 18.44
N PHE A 394 12.81 0.51 18.07
CA PHE A 394 13.99 -0.33 17.89
C PHE A 394 14.48 -0.99 19.18
N LYS A 395 14.11 -0.48 20.35
CA LYS A 395 14.49 -1.03 21.65
C LYS A 395 14.05 -2.48 21.87
N ALA A 396 13.01 -2.93 21.15
CA ALA A 396 12.57 -4.33 21.19
C ALA A 396 13.64 -5.29 20.64
N MET A 397 14.34 -4.90 19.56
CA MET A 397 15.43 -5.70 19.00
C MET A 397 16.64 -5.73 19.94
N VAL A 398 16.96 -4.61 20.60
CA VAL A 398 18.04 -4.54 21.60
C VAL A 398 17.72 -5.38 22.84
N LEU A 399 16.46 -5.37 23.30
CA LEU A 399 15.96 -6.25 24.35
C LEU A 399 16.17 -7.72 23.97
N ALA A 400 15.72 -8.09 22.76
CA ALA A 400 15.79 -9.46 22.25
C ALA A 400 17.26 -9.94 22.17
N ALA A 401 18.14 -9.14 21.56
CA ALA A 401 19.56 -9.45 21.46
C ALA A 401 20.21 -9.60 22.85
N GLY A 402 19.87 -8.71 23.77
CA GLY A 402 20.41 -8.77 25.13
C GLY A 402 20.00 -9.98 25.94
N LEU A 403 18.74 -10.43 25.79
CA LEU A 403 18.22 -11.65 26.39
C LEU A 403 18.82 -12.92 25.75
N GLU A 404 18.91 -12.94 24.41
CA GLU A 404 19.45 -14.08 23.65
C GLU A 404 20.92 -14.35 23.98
N GLU A 405 21.73 -13.30 24.07
CA GLU A 405 23.14 -13.40 24.42
C GLU A 405 23.38 -13.57 25.96
N GLY A 406 22.32 -13.59 26.75
CA GLY A 406 22.39 -13.75 28.21
C GLY A 406 23.11 -12.61 28.93
N VAL A 407 23.34 -11.46 28.28
CA VAL A 407 23.99 -10.27 28.92
C VAL A 407 23.03 -9.54 29.85
N ILE A 408 21.74 -9.82 29.76
CA ILE A 408 20.68 -9.39 30.69
C ILE A 408 19.69 -10.53 30.95
N SER A 409 18.99 -10.42 32.09
CA SER A 409 17.87 -11.29 32.51
C SER A 409 16.75 -10.42 33.07
N GLU A 410 15.61 -11.02 33.42
CA GLU A 410 14.49 -10.31 34.06
C GLU A 410 14.89 -9.65 35.38
N ASP A 411 15.85 -10.25 36.11
CA ASP A 411 16.37 -9.73 37.36
C ASP A 411 17.38 -8.58 37.18
N SER A 412 17.75 -8.26 35.93
CA SER A 412 18.68 -7.16 35.65
C SER A 412 18.10 -5.84 36.08
N THR A 413 18.90 -5.00 36.73
CA THR A 413 18.50 -3.67 37.20
C THR A 413 19.35 -2.58 36.58
N PHE A 414 18.75 -1.41 36.47
CA PHE A 414 19.34 -0.24 35.81
C PHE A 414 19.09 1.03 36.62
N GLU A 415 20.07 1.93 36.64
CA GLU A 415 19.96 3.27 37.23
C GLU A 415 19.80 4.32 36.15
N CYS A 416 18.88 5.24 36.33
CA CYS A 416 18.65 6.34 35.41
C CYS A 416 18.56 7.69 36.17
N SER A 417 19.59 8.51 36.10
CA SER A 417 19.63 9.85 36.62
C SER A 417 19.18 10.96 35.67
N GLY A 418 18.54 10.57 34.52
CA GLY A 418 18.09 11.49 33.48
C GLY A 418 19.07 11.68 32.32
N SER A 419 20.30 11.20 32.45
CA SER A 419 21.31 11.22 31.39
C SER A 419 22.40 10.19 31.64
N VAL A 420 23.21 9.91 30.62
CA VAL A 420 24.41 9.09 30.70
C VAL A 420 25.51 9.71 29.87
N GLN A 421 26.76 9.65 30.38
CA GLN A 421 27.94 10.07 29.65
C GLN A 421 28.45 8.92 28.79
N VAL A 422 28.61 9.19 27.48
CA VAL A 422 29.22 8.25 26.54
C VAL A 422 30.32 9.00 25.80
N ASP A 423 31.55 8.62 26.04
CA ASP A 423 32.74 9.36 25.59
C ASP A 423 32.62 10.86 25.97
N THR A 424 32.70 11.77 25.02
CA THR A 424 32.57 13.21 25.23
C THR A 424 31.12 13.71 25.23
N TRP A 425 30.14 12.85 24.94
CA TRP A 425 28.74 13.23 24.76
C TRP A 425 27.86 12.89 25.97
N THR A 426 27.03 13.84 26.40
CA THR A 426 25.95 13.60 27.35
C THR A 426 24.67 13.25 26.63
N ILE A 427 24.25 11.97 26.70
CA ILE A 427 22.99 11.49 26.10
C ILE A 427 21.91 11.54 27.18
N ARG A 428 20.79 12.18 26.85
CA ARG A 428 19.69 12.43 27.78
C ARG A 428 18.57 11.40 27.66
N CYS A 429 17.94 11.10 28.79
CA CYS A 429 16.69 10.35 28.82
C CYS A 429 15.50 11.26 28.51
N SER A 430 14.35 10.67 28.11
CA SER A 430 13.07 11.38 27.99
C SER A 430 12.63 11.98 29.33
N ALA A 431 12.76 11.20 30.41
CA ALA A 431 12.61 11.70 31.78
C ALA A 431 13.86 12.47 32.22
N ARG A 432 13.81 13.79 32.23
CA ARG A 432 14.96 14.64 32.58
C ARG A 432 15.39 14.51 34.04
N SER A 433 14.45 14.23 34.94
CA SER A 433 14.71 13.92 36.35
C SER A 433 15.26 12.50 36.60
N GLY A 434 15.29 11.66 35.55
CA GLY A 434 15.60 10.25 35.64
C GLY A 434 14.40 9.38 36.06
N HIS A 435 14.60 8.07 35.89
CA HIS A 435 13.61 7.05 36.32
C HIS A 435 14.02 6.40 37.66
N GLY A 436 15.20 6.72 38.17
CA GLY A 436 15.78 6.07 39.37
C GLY A 436 16.16 4.61 39.09
N HIS A 437 16.07 3.80 40.14
CA HIS A 437 16.29 2.36 40.08
C HIS A 437 15.09 1.66 39.42
N GLN A 438 15.33 0.79 38.46
CA GLN A 438 14.30 0.10 37.72
C GLN A 438 14.80 -1.30 37.28
N ASN A 439 13.91 -2.26 37.26
CA ASN A 439 14.15 -3.58 36.66
C ASN A 439 14.06 -3.54 35.15
N LEU A 440 14.30 -4.67 34.46
CA LEU A 440 14.29 -4.73 33.01
C LEU A 440 12.92 -4.36 32.42
N ALA A 441 11.81 -4.90 32.96
CA ALA A 441 10.48 -4.61 32.48
C ALA A 441 10.11 -3.13 32.63
N GLU A 442 10.46 -2.50 33.77
CA GLU A 442 10.29 -1.07 33.99
C GLU A 442 11.15 -0.23 33.02
N ALA A 443 12.39 -0.63 32.77
CA ALA A 443 13.30 0.07 31.88
C ALA A 443 12.78 0.09 30.44
N ILE A 444 12.24 -1.03 29.95
CA ILE A 444 11.59 -1.14 28.63
C ILE A 444 10.25 -0.40 28.63
N GLY A 445 9.48 -0.54 29.69
CA GLY A 445 8.17 0.10 29.87
C GLY A 445 8.24 1.63 29.88
N HIS A 446 9.18 2.20 30.62
CA HIS A 446 9.49 3.65 30.65
C HIS A 446 10.25 4.14 29.41
N SER A 447 10.66 3.23 28.53
CA SER A 447 11.48 3.55 27.35
C SER A 447 12.79 4.27 27.72
N CYS A 448 13.50 3.80 28.75
CA CYS A 448 14.66 4.42 29.34
C CYS A 448 15.90 4.35 28.42
N ASN A 449 16.41 5.48 27.91
CA ASN A 449 17.60 5.51 27.05
C ASN A 449 18.87 5.03 27.76
N PRO A 450 19.22 5.48 29.00
CA PRO A 450 20.38 5.00 29.71
C PRO A 450 20.43 3.48 29.91
N ALA A 451 19.28 2.85 30.19
CA ALA A 451 19.19 1.40 30.34
C ALA A 451 19.52 0.67 29.00
N LEU A 452 18.99 1.13 27.88
CA LEU A 452 19.25 0.54 26.56
C LEU A 452 20.73 0.74 26.14
N ILE A 453 21.32 1.89 26.45
CA ILE A 453 22.75 2.14 26.23
C ILE A 453 23.60 1.13 27.05
N ALA A 454 23.24 0.90 28.32
CA ALA A 454 23.92 -0.07 29.16
C ALA A 454 23.80 -1.51 28.61
N ILE A 455 22.64 -1.89 28.09
CA ILE A 455 22.42 -3.19 27.41
C ILE A 455 23.32 -3.30 26.18
N ALA A 456 23.30 -2.30 25.30
CA ALA A 456 24.10 -2.30 24.08
C ALA A 456 25.61 -2.32 24.38
N GLN A 457 26.06 -1.64 25.44
CA GLN A 457 27.47 -1.69 25.89
C GLN A 457 27.87 -3.07 26.40
N LYS A 458 26.94 -3.79 27.09
CA LYS A 458 27.17 -5.20 27.52
C LYS A 458 27.22 -6.15 26.32
N LEU A 459 26.37 -5.95 25.29
CA LEU A 459 26.42 -6.70 24.04
C LEU A 459 27.75 -6.49 23.31
N GLY A 460 28.25 -5.28 23.37
CA GLY A 460 29.44 -4.87 22.64
C GLY A 460 29.17 -4.54 21.18
N ARG A 461 30.10 -3.83 20.56
CA ARG A 461 29.97 -3.26 19.23
C ARG A 461 29.75 -4.32 18.13
N GLN A 462 30.53 -5.41 18.18
CA GLN A 462 30.50 -6.44 17.16
C GLN A 462 29.16 -7.19 17.18
N THR A 463 28.80 -7.74 18.34
CA THR A 463 27.52 -8.50 18.50
C THR A 463 26.32 -7.64 18.14
N PHE A 464 26.30 -6.38 18.62
CA PHE A 464 25.21 -5.47 18.26
C PHE A 464 25.08 -5.28 16.74
N TYR A 465 26.19 -5.09 16.03
CA TYR A 465 26.22 -4.90 14.58
C TYR A 465 25.79 -6.17 13.84
N GLU A 466 26.21 -7.34 14.30
CA GLU A 466 25.75 -8.63 13.78
C GLU A 466 24.22 -8.82 13.94
N TYR A 467 23.63 -8.31 15.02
CA TYR A 467 22.17 -8.32 15.19
C TYR A 467 21.45 -7.37 14.24
N LEU A 468 22.04 -6.22 13.85
CA LEU A 468 21.48 -5.38 12.79
C LEU A 468 21.35 -6.16 11.46
N GLU A 469 22.38 -6.93 11.10
CA GLU A 469 22.37 -7.80 9.92
C GLU A 469 21.35 -8.96 10.08
N ARG A 470 21.37 -9.63 11.23
CA ARG A 470 20.49 -10.78 11.50
C ARG A 470 19.00 -10.42 11.47
N PHE A 471 18.62 -9.24 11.97
CA PHE A 471 17.26 -8.71 11.90
C PHE A 471 16.90 -8.14 10.52
N GLY A 472 17.81 -8.13 9.54
CA GLY A 472 17.55 -7.66 8.18
C GLY A 472 17.46 -6.13 8.04
N ILE A 473 18.04 -5.37 8.97
CA ILE A 473 18.02 -3.90 8.94
C ILE A 473 18.92 -3.32 7.83
N MET A 474 19.92 -4.06 7.39
CA MET A 474 20.95 -3.58 6.48
C MET A 474 20.70 -3.94 5.02
N ASP A 475 19.72 -4.76 4.74
CA ASP A 475 19.39 -5.26 3.42
C ASP A 475 17.92 -4.92 3.07
N PRO A 476 17.54 -4.93 1.78
CA PRO A 476 16.14 -4.94 1.38
C PRO A 476 15.42 -6.14 2.00
N THR A 477 14.15 -5.98 2.39
CA THR A 477 13.35 -7.09 2.93
C THR A 477 13.05 -8.14 1.88
N GLY A 478 13.12 -7.77 0.59
CA GLY A 478 12.78 -8.62 -0.54
C GLY A 478 11.28 -8.70 -0.79
N ILE A 479 10.50 -7.73 -0.29
CA ILE A 479 9.06 -7.65 -0.60
C ILE A 479 8.84 -7.64 -2.12
N ASP A 480 7.82 -8.31 -2.57
CA ASP A 480 7.48 -8.49 -3.99
C ASP A 480 6.84 -7.25 -4.64
N LEU A 481 7.25 -6.06 -4.21
CA LEU A 481 6.92 -4.77 -4.79
C LEU A 481 8.13 -4.13 -5.49
N PRO A 482 7.93 -3.22 -6.46
CA PRO A 482 9.03 -2.50 -7.10
C PRO A 482 9.52 -1.35 -6.21
N TYR A 483 10.77 -0.92 -6.44
CA TYR A 483 11.36 0.29 -5.86
C TYR A 483 11.52 0.25 -4.34
N GLU A 484 11.72 -0.94 -3.74
CA GLU A 484 12.08 -1.04 -2.33
C GLU A 484 13.40 -0.32 -2.06
N ASN A 485 13.38 0.57 -1.07
CA ASN A 485 14.57 1.26 -0.58
C ASN A 485 15.15 0.54 0.66
N VAL A 486 16.36 0.90 1.02
CA VAL A 486 17.05 0.39 2.20
C VAL A 486 17.39 1.56 3.12
N GLY A 487 17.23 1.34 4.41
CA GLY A 487 17.66 2.29 5.42
C GLY A 487 19.18 2.54 5.38
N GLU A 488 19.60 3.61 6.02
CA GLU A 488 21.01 4.00 6.08
C GLU A 488 21.59 3.64 7.44
N VAL A 489 22.56 2.73 7.45
CA VAL A 489 23.32 2.32 8.66
C VAL A 489 24.79 2.57 8.42
N TRP A 490 25.50 3.06 9.45
CA TRP A 490 26.96 3.27 9.32
C TRP A 490 27.71 1.99 8.96
N PRO A 491 28.70 2.05 8.10
CA PRO A 491 29.65 0.95 7.92
C PRO A 491 30.33 0.58 9.25
N TYR A 492 30.62 -0.70 9.47
CA TYR A 492 31.20 -1.18 10.75
C TYR A 492 32.47 -0.42 11.19
N LYS A 493 33.32 -0.02 10.22
CA LYS A 493 34.55 0.78 10.52
C LYS A 493 34.23 2.11 11.22
N ASP A 494 33.08 2.71 10.92
CA ASP A 494 32.63 4.02 11.44
C ASP A 494 31.63 3.86 12.60
N PHE A 495 31.28 2.63 12.96
CA PHE A 495 30.33 2.30 14.03
C PHE A 495 31.03 2.24 15.37
N HIS A 496 31.34 3.40 15.98
CA HIS A 496 32.05 3.52 17.26
C HIS A 496 31.09 3.47 18.45
N ILE A 497 31.63 3.69 19.67
CA ILE A 497 30.86 3.61 20.91
C ILE A 497 29.70 4.62 20.98
N THR A 498 29.85 5.77 20.35
CA THR A 498 28.80 6.80 20.29
C THR A 498 27.66 6.38 19.36
N GLN A 499 27.98 5.77 18.19
CA GLN A 499 27.03 5.22 17.28
C GLN A 499 26.28 4.03 17.91
N LEU A 500 27.00 3.14 18.59
CA LEU A 500 26.40 2.05 19.36
C LEU A 500 25.38 2.58 20.39
N ALA A 501 25.77 3.61 21.14
CA ALA A 501 24.89 4.19 22.15
C ALA A 501 23.63 4.81 21.53
N THR A 502 23.74 5.58 20.43
CA THR A 502 22.58 6.18 19.77
C THR A 502 21.72 5.16 19.06
N ALA A 503 22.33 4.17 18.41
CA ALA A 503 21.62 3.07 17.75
C ALA A 503 20.81 2.22 18.74
N SER A 504 21.27 2.07 20.01
CA SER A 504 20.57 1.27 21.02
C SER A 504 19.14 1.74 21.32
N PHE A 505 18.83 3.00 21.03
CA PHE A 505 17.47 3.54 21.16
C PHE A 505 16.91 4.08 19.84
N GLY A 506 17.47 3.59 18.70
CA GLY A 506 16.90 3.80 17.37
C GLY A 506 17.17 5.17 16.75
N GLN A 507 18.27 5.83 17.08
CA GLN A 507 18.65 7.12 16.52
C GLN A 507 19.96 7.06 15.74
N ARG A 508 20.11 7.99 14.80
CA ARG A 508 21.30 8.16 13.94
C ARG A 508 21.50 7.08 12.87
N PHE A 509 20.52 6.25 12.64
CA PHE A 509 20.39 5.39 11.46
C PHE A 509 18.93 5.39 11.01
N GLU A 510 18.68 5.02 9.78
CA GLU A 510 17.35 5.03 9.21
C GLU A 510 16.93 3.64 8.73
N VAL A 511 15.63 3.40 8.76
CA VAL A 511 14.99 2.19 8.23
C VAL A 511 13.72 2.56 7.50
N THR A 512 13.27 1.71 6.60
CA THR A 512 11.92 1.84 6.02
C THR A 512 10.87 1.27 6.98
N PRO A 513 9.60 1.68 6.89
CA PRO A 513 8.52 1.08 7.67
C PRO A 513 8.43 -0.43 7.52
N ILE A 514 8.64 -0.97 6.31
CA ILE A 514 8.60 -2.43 6.09
C ILE A 514 9.79 -3.13 6.76
N GLN A 515 11.00 -2.55 6.75
CA GLN A 515 12.13 -3.10 7.47
C GLN A 515 11.86 -3.15 8.98
N LEU A 516 11.29 -2.07 9.53
CA LEU A 516 11.01 -2.00 10.97
C LEU A 516 9.99 -3.05 11.40
N ILE A 517 8.84 -3.15 10.71
CA ILE A 517 7.81 -4.12 11.10
C ILE A 517 8.30 -5.56 10.93
N THR A 518 9.08 -5.85 9.89
CA THR A 518 9.67 -7.17 9.65
C THR A 518 10.65 -7.57 10.75
N ALA A 519 11.55 -6.65 11.14
CA ALA A 519 12.49 -6.87 12.23
C ALA A 519 11.78 -6.99 13.59
N PHE A 520 10.75 -6.18 13.85
CA PHE A 520 9.96 -6.27 15.06
C PHE A 520 9.15 -7.58 15.12
N ASN A 521 8.56 -7.98 13.98
CA ASN A 521 7.86 -9.26 13.88
C ASN A 521 8.76 -10.43 14.29
N THR A 522 10.03 -10.41 13.88
CA THR A 522 11.02 -11.43 14.28
C THR A 522 11.20 -11.52 15.79
N VAL A 523 11.04 -10.41 16.52
CA VAL A 523 11.12 -10.43 17.99
C VAL A 523 9.95 -11.17 18.64
N VAL A 524 8.76 -11.14 18.01
CA VAL A 524 7.52 -11.61 18.68
C VAL A 524 6.91 -12.89 18.08
N ASN A 525 7.47 -13.42 17.00
CA ASN A 525 6.90 -14.58 16.29
C ASN A 525 7.64 -15.90 16.48
N GLY A 526 8.40 -16.05 17.57
CA GLY A 526 9.28 -17.20 17.80
C GLY A 526 10.71 -17.01 17.30
N GLY A 527 11.07 -15.80 16.91
CA GLY A 527 12.42 -15.45 16.46
C GLY A 527 12.69 -15.64 14.97
N TYR A 528 11.68 -15.87 14.18
CA TYR A 528 11.81 -16.19 12.75
C TYR A 528 11.70 -14.96 11.86
N LEU A 529 12.71 -14.71 11.03
CA LEU A 529 12.66 -13.67 10.01
C LEU A 529 11.98 -14.21 8.76
N TYR A 530 10.88 -13.58 8.35
CA TYR A 530 10.17 -13.88 7.11
C TYR A 530 10.38 -12.78 6.07
N THR A 531 10.39 -13.16 4.80
CA THR A 531 10.26 -12.18 3.71
C THR A 531 8.82 -11.68 3.66
N PRO A 532 8.56 -10.37 3.84
CA PRO A 532 7.22 -9.84 3.67
C PRO A 532 6.76 -9.97 2.21
N ARG A 533 5.47 -10.25 2.00
CA ARG A 533 4.92 -10.40 0.65
C ARG A 533 3.49 -9.94 0.55
N VAL A 534 3.11 -9.51 -0.66
CA VAL A 534 1.76 -9.11 -1.03
C VAL A 534 1.11 -10.04 -2.07
N VAL A 535 1.89 -10.88 -2.77
CA VAL A 535 1.38 -11.90 -3.69
C VAL A 535 1.45 -13.27 -3.02
N ASP A 536 0.30 -13.94 -2.93
CA ASP A 536 0.20 -15.28 -2.37
C ASP A 536 0.37 -16.35 -3.44
N SER A 537 -0.30 -16.17 -4.59
CA SER A 537 -0.19 -17.13 -5.71
C SER A 537 -0.44 -16.47 -7.06
N ILE A 538 0.00 -17.15 -8.12
CA ILE A 538 -0.26 -16.79 -9.51
C ILE A 538 -0.95 -17.97 -10.17
N THR A 539 -2.07 -17.71 -10.84
CA THR A 539 -2.79 -18.74 -11.61
C THR A 539 -2.81 -18.39 -13.09
N ASP A 540 -2.82 -19.39 -13.95
CA ASP A 540 -3.10 -19.21 -15.37
C ASP A 540 -4.58 -18.80 -15.61
N PRO A 541 -4.97 -18.35 -16.80
CA PRO A 541 -6.34 -17.97 -17.10
C PRO A 541 -7.38 -19.10 -16.90
N ASN A 542 -6.94 -20.35 -16.83
CA ASN A 542 -7.80 -21.52 -16.62
C ASN A 542 -7.86 -21.95 -15.13
N GLY A 543 -7.15 -21.25 -14.24
CA GLY A 543 -7.10 -21.53 -12.82
C GLY A 543 -6.00 -22.50 -12.40
N GLY A 544 -5.11 -22.90 -13.30
CA GLY A 544 -3.93 -23.70 -12.97
C GLY A 544 -2.90 -22.88 -12.21
N THR A 545 -2.37 -23.40 -11.09
CA THR A 545 -1.35 -22.71 -10.29
C THR A 545 -0.02 -22.65 -11.03
N VAL A 546 0.48 -21.44 -11.30
CA VAL A 546 1.77 -21.16 -11.91
C VAL A 546 2.85 -20.92 -10.84
N TYR A 547 2.45 -20.26 -9.75
CA TYR A 547 3.32 -19.95 -8.62
C TYR A 547 2.51 -19.98 -7.33
N GLN A 548 3.13 -20.49 -6.26
CA GLN A 548 2.63 -20.44 -4.89
C GLN A 548 3.73 -19.95 -3.99
N ALA A 549 3.46 -18.92 -3.17
CA ALA A 549 4.43 -18.40 -2.24
C ALA A 549 4.79 -19.41 -1.14
N ASP A 550 6.06 -19.42 -0.76
CA ASP A 550 6.57 -20.23 0.34
C ASP A 550 6.46 -19.49 1.67
N ASN A 551 6.03 -20.20 2.71
CA ASN A 551 5.94 -19.69 4.08
C ASN A 551 7.19 -20.01 4.93
N THR A 552 8.27 -20.47 4.31
CA THR A 552 9.51 -20.81 5.02
C THR A 552 10.22 -19.54 5.49
N PRO A 553 10.63 -19.46 6.77
CA PRO A 553 11.38 -18.32 7.26
C PRO A 553 12.79 -18.26 6.61
N VAL A 554 13.30 -17.07 6.42
CA VAL A 554 14.66 -16.84 5.91
C VAL A 554 15.70 -17.40 6.88
N ARG A 555 15.51 -17.17 8.19
CA ARG A 555 16.36 -17.65 9.27
C ARG A 555 15.68 -17.48 10.64
N GLN A 556 16.18 -18.16 11.65
CA GLN A 556 15.89 -17.87 13.04
C GLN A 556 16.97 -16.94 13.61
N VAL A 557 16.56 -15.81 14.17
CA VAL A 557 17.44 -14.75 14.69
C VAL A 557 17.67 -14.90 16.20
N ILE A 558 16.60 -15.23 16.92
CA ILE A 558 16.56 -15.47 18.36
C ILE A 558 15.77 -16.75 18.66
N SER A 559 15.93 -17.32 19.84
CA SER A 559 15.20 -18.50 20.28
C SER A 559 13.72 -18.18 20.53
N GLU A 560 12.84 -19.20 20.43
CA GLU A 560 11.41 -19.09 20.78
C GLU A 560 11.21 -18.64 22.23
N GLU A 561 12.07 -19.11 23.14
CA GLU A 561 12.04 -18.70 24.55
C GLU A 561 12.36 -17.21 24.72
N THR A 562 13.38 -16.69 24.03
CA THR A 562 13.67 -15.25 24.04
C THR A 562 12.52 -14.44 23.46
N SER A 563 11.92 -14.92 22.38
CA SER A 563 10.73 -14.28 21.76
C SER A 563 9.55 -14.21 22.74
N ARG A 564 9.22 -15.33 23.40
CA ARG A 564 8.16 -15.39 24.43
C ARG A 564 8.40 -14.39 25.57
N ARG A 565 9.60 -14.33 26.11
CA ARG A 565 9.99 -13.36 27.15
C ARG A 565 9.87 -11.91 26.68
N CYS A 566 10.24 -11.64 25.43
CA CYS A 566 10.05 -10.31 24.82
C CYS A 566 8.56 -9.96 24.73
N CYS A 567 7.70 -10.89 24.31
CA CYS A 567 6.26 -10.67 24.25
C CYS A 567 5.67 -10.32 25.62
N GLU A 568 6.04 -11.01 26.68
CA GLU A 568 5.59 -10.73 28.06
C GLU A 568 6.02 -9.33 28.54
N ILE A 569 7.27 -8.93 28.28
CA ILE A 569 7.77 -7.60 28.63
C ILE A 569 7.05 -6.51 27.81
N LEU A 570 6.85 -6.74 26.50
CA LEU A 570 6.18 -5.81 25.61
C LEU A 570 4.67 -5.71 25.86
N GLU A 571 4.00 -6.76 26.33
CA GLU A 571 2.63 -6.71 26.85
C GLU A 571 2.56 -5.79 28.09
N GLY A 572 3.58 -5.87 28.97
CA GLY A 572 3.74 -4.97 30.10
C GLY A 572 3.82 -3.48 29.69
N VAL A 573 4.42 -3.17 28.53
CA VAL A 573 4.47 -1.80 28.02
C VAL A 573 3.07 -1.24 27.75
N VAL A 574 2.17 -2.06 27.25
CA VAL A 574 0.77 -1.69 26.95
C VAL A 574 -0.10 -1.73 28.19
N SER A 575 0.02 -2.76 29.02
CA SER A 575 -0.85 -2.87 30.20
C SER A 575 -0.51 -1.88 31.33
N LYS A 576 0.76 -1.40 31.45
CA LYS A 576 1.22 -0.66 32.63
C LYS A 576 1.97 0.65 32.34
N TYR A 577 2.59 0.80 31.14
CA TYR A 577 3.59 1.86 30.90
C TYR A 577 3.22 2.78 29.72
N THR A 578 4.22 3.15 28.94
CA THR A 578 4.11 4.19 27.89
C THR A 578 3.16 3.84 26.75
N GLY A 579 2.84 2.57 26.55
CA GLY A 579 1.90 2.07 25.54
C GLY A 579 0.45 1.94 26.01
N LYS A 580 0.13 2.36 27.23
CA LYS A 580 -1.19 2.10 27.87
C LYS A 580 -2.41 2.56 27.07
N ASN A 581 -2.25 3.54 26.19
CA ASN A 581 -3.33 4.00 25.34
C ASN A 581 -3.69 3.01 24.20
N ALA A 582 -2.84 2.00 23.94
CA ALA A 582 -3.16 0.89 23.04
C ALA A 582 -3.94 -0.24 23.74
N TYR A 583 -4.11 -0.18 25.05
CA TYR A 583 -4.82 -1.18 25.81
C TYR A 583 -6.30 -1.26 25.38
N GLN A 584 -6.75 -2.49 25.10
CA GLN A 584 -8.13 -2.79 24.75
C GLN A 584 -8.64 -3.93 25.66
N PRO A 585 -9.72 -3.71 26.44
CA PRO A 585 -10.26 -4.74 27.30
C PRO A 585 -10.62 -6.02 26.53
N GLY A 586 -10.19 -7.15 27.03
CA GLY A 586 -10.42 -8.44 26.42
C GLY A 586 -9.40 -8.84 25.35
N TYR A 587 -8.43 -7.99 25.04
CA TYR A 587 -7.36 -8.34 24.11
C TYR A 587 -5.99 -8.14 24.74
N ARG A 588 -5.16 -9.18 24.64
CA ARG A 588 -3.76 -9.13 25.06
C ARG A 588 -2.95 -8.48 23.97
N ILE A 589 -2.66 -7.20 24.13
CA ILE A 589 -1.87 -6.43 23.17
C ILE A 589 -0.50 -6.15 23.76
N GLY A 590 0.54 -6.51 23.02
CA GLY A 590 1.91 -6.08 23.28
C GLY A 590 2.35 -5.01 22.29
N GLY A 591 3.39 -4.24 22.63
CA GLY A 591 3.90 -3.27 21.67
C GLY A 591 4.91 -2.26 22.24
N LYS A 592 5.35 -1.34 21.36
CA LYS A 592 6.32 -0.32 21.70
C LYS A 592 6.05 0.99 21.01
N THR A 593 6.13 2.07 21.77
CA THR A 593 5.99 3.45 21.28
C THR A 593 7.30 3.95 20.66
N GLY A 594 7.21 4.74 19.58
CA GLY A 594 8.29 5.49 18.97
C GLY A 594 7.96 6.98 18.87
N THR A 595 8.94 7.83 19.12
CA THR A 595 8.89 9.26 18.85
C THR A 595 10.31 9.64 18.44
N ALA A 596 10.48 10.03 17.20
CA ALA A 596 11.75 10.45 16.65
C ALA A 596 11.62 11.88 16.11
N GLU A 597 12.59 12.74 16.43
CA GLU A 597 12.68 14.06 15.82
C GLU A 597 13.25 13.93 14.41
N THR A 598 12.72 14.68 13.45
CA THR A 598 13.25 14.69 12.09
C THR A 598 14.72 15.15 12.06
N ARG A 599 15.43 14.94 10.93
CA ARG A 599 16.85 15.32 10.79
C ARG A 599 17.14 16.80 11.13
N LYS A 600 16.15 17.66 10.94
CA LYS A 600 16.24 19.08 11.30
C LYS A 600 15.97 19.24 12.79
N LYS A 601 17.02 19.13 13.59
CA LYS A 601 16.92 19.26 15.06
C LYS A 601 16.30 20.59 15.49
N ASN A 602 15.47 20.53 16.53
CA ASN A 602 14.71 21.66 17.06
C ASN A 602 13.74 22.28 16.05
N SER A 603 13.29 21.52 15.04
CA SER A 603 12.25 21.96 14.10
C SER A 603 10.83 21.82 14.65
N GLY A 604 10.65 21.09 15.75
CA GLY A 604 9.33 20.69 16.24
C GLY A 604 8.65 19.64 15.38
N GLU A 605 9.35 19.08 14.42
CA GLU A 605 8.84 18.04 13.50
C GLU A 605 9.21 16.65 14.03
N TYR A 606 8.20 15.81 14.19
CA TYR A 606 8.35 14.47 14.76
C TYR A 606 7.71 13.41 13.88
N TRP A 607 8.31 12.23 13.87
CA TRP A 607 7.67 11.01 13.46
C TRP A 607 7.21 10.28 14.71
N VAL A 608 5.92 10.05 14.80
CA VAL A 608 5.33 9.36 15.94
C VAL A 608 4.81 8.01 15.47
N SER A 609 5.21 6.96 16.16
CA SER A 609 4.89 5.60 15.76
C SER A 609 4.54 4.70 16.94
N PHE A 610 3.85 3.62 16.63
CA PHE A 610 3.63 2.50 17.53
C PHE A 610 3.67 1.20 16.74
N VAL A 611 4.45 0.23 17.22
CA VAL A 611 4.37 -1.15 16.75
C VAL A 611 3.61 -1.93 17.80
N GLY A 612 2.51 -2.56 17.41
CA GLY A 612 1.67 -3.37 18.28
C GLY A 612 1.42 -4.74 17.67
N PHE A 613 1.26 -5.73 18.50
CA PHE A 613 0.96 -7.11 18.10
C PHE A 613 -0.06 -7.74 19.04
N ALA A 614 -0.81 -8.69 18.54
CA ALA A 614 -1.83 -9.39 19.31
C ALA A 614 -2.21 -10.76 18.68
N PRO A 615 -2.66 -11.74 19.51
CA PRO A 615 -2.56 -11.78 20.96
C PRO A 615 -1.11 -11.81 21.46
N ALA A 616 -0.83 -11.28 22.65
CA ALA A 616 0.57 -11.18 23.11
C ALA A 616 1.21 -12.53 23.49
N ASP A 617 0.44 -13.53 23.81
CA ASP A 617 0.89 -14.89 24.14
C ASP A 617 1.11 -15.80 22.92
N ASP A 618 0.41 -15.57 21.82
CA ASP A 618 0.61 -16.24 20.54
C ASP A 618 0.30 -15.26 19.40
N PRO A 619 1.25 -14.39 19.02
CA PRO A 619 1.01 -13.32 18.05
C PRO A 619 0.56 -13.82 16.69
N ASP A 620 -0.63 -13.37 16.27
CA ASP A 620 -1.22 -13.64 14.98
C ASP A 620 -0.98 -12.48 14.02
N VAL A 621 -1.19 -11.25 14.50
CA VAL A 621 -1.02 -10.05 13.70
C VAL A 621 -0.14 -9.01 14.40
N ILE A 622 0.66 -8.32 13.61
CA ILE A 622 1.45 -7.18 14.03
C ILE A 622 1.08 -5.96 13.17
N THR A 623 1.00 -4.79 13.78
CA THR A 623 0.74 -3.53 13.08
C THR A 623 1.79 -2.48 13.40
N LEU A 624 2.16 -1.70 12.41
CA LEU A 624 2.90 -0.45 12.56
C LEU A 624 1.97 0.70 12.18
N VAL A 625 1.74 1.61 13.12
CA VAL A 625 1.04 2.87 12.88
C VAL A 625 2.06 4.01 13.00
N MET A 626 2.16 4.86 11.98
CA MET A 626 3.08 5.98 11.95
C MET A 626 2.41 7.23 11.37
N PHE A 627 2.61 8.38 12.03
CA PHE A 627 2.22 9.69 11.55
C PHE A 627 3.47 10.55 11.30
N ASP A 628 3.55 11.12 10.09
CA ASP A 628 4.69 11.93 9.67
C ASP A 628 4.38 13.41 9.86
N ARG A 629 5.11 14.02 10.78
CA ARG A 629 5.02 15.45 11.12
C ARG A 629 3.60 15.91 11.47
N PRO A 630 2.99 15.40 12.56
CA PRO A 630 1.79 16.00 13.12
C PRO A 630 2.00 17.48 13.36
N LYS A 631 1.00 18.29 13.02
CA LYS A 631 1.11 19.75 13.18
C LYS A 631 1.19 20.13 14.65
N SER A 632 2.23 20.88 15.03
CA SER A 632 2.33 21.48 16.37
C SER A 632 1.71 22.87 16.41
N VAL A 633 1.39 23.35 17.62
CA VAL A 633 0.87 24.73 17.86
C VAL A 633 1.87 25.77 17.37
N ASP A 634 3.16 25.54 17.64
CA ASP A 634 4.27 26.33 17.16
C ASP A 634 5.46 25.39 16.85
N ASN A 635 6.51 25.91 16.21
CA ASN A 635 7.66 25.12 15.78
C ASN A 635 8.48 24.49 16.93
N TYR A 636 8.10 24.70 18.19
CA TYR A 636 8.81 24.22 19.38
C TYR A 636 7.93 23.40 20.32
N SER A 637 6.63 23.41 20.08
CA SER A 637 5.64 22.74 20.94
C SER A 637 5.54 21.24 20.63
N THR A 638 5.38 20.45 21.67
CA THR A 638 5.05 19.01 21.57
C THR A 638 3.54 18.76 21.70
N VAL A 639 2.72 19.76 21.38
CA VAL A 639 1.25 19.68 21.46
C VAL A 639 0.65 20.17 20.15
N THR A 640 -0.36 19.47 19.66
CA THR A 640 -1.11 19.87 18.46
C THR A 640 -2.05 21.06 18.75
N PRO A 641 -2.55 21.75 17.72
CA PRO A 641 -3.57 22.81 17.90
C PRO A 641 -4.83 22.34 18.63
N ARG A 642 -5.11 21.05 18.63
CA ARG A 642 -6.25 20.43 19.34
C ARG A 642 -5.93 19.99 20.76
N GLY A 643 -4.69 20.18 21.23
CA GLY A 643 -4.24 19.81 22.58
C GLY A 643 -3.72 18.37 22.72
N ASP A 644 -3.61 17.61 21.64
CA ASP A 644 -3.04 16.26 21.69
C ASP A 644 -1.51 16.36 21.86
N VAL A 645 -0.94 15.54 22.76
CA VAL A 645 0.52 15.48 22.94
C VAL A 645 1.15 14.76 21.76
N ILE A 646 2.16 15.35 21.12
CA ILE A 646 2.88 14.76 19.98
C ILE A 646 3.84 13.71 20.52
N SER A 647 3.35 12.47 20.59
CA SER A 647 4.15 11.30 20.96
C SER A 647 3.51 10.02 20.43
N GLY A 648 4.30 8.98 20.21
CA GLY A 648 3.79 7.68 19.80
C GLY A 648 2.77 7.08 20.77
N GLY A 649 2.97 7.31 22.08
CA GLY A 649 2.05 6.84 23.14
C GLY A 649 0.69 7.57 23.17
N ALA A 650 0.63 8.83 22.79
CA ALA A 650 -0.61 9.60 22.80
C ALA A 650 -1.36 9.54 21.45
N MET A 651 -0.63 9.42 20.32
CA MET A 651 -1.21 9.50 18.98
C MET A 651 -1.30 8.14 18.29
N ALA A 652 -0.20 7.39 18.19
CA ALA A 652 -0.16 6.15 17.42
C ALA A 652 -0.65 4.92 18.22
N ALA A 653 -0.36 4.87 19.53
CA ALA A 653 -0.76 3.74 20.37
C ALA A 653 -2.28 3.52 20.43
N PRO A 654 -3.14 4.54 20.70
CA PRO A 654 -4.58 4.33 20.72
C PRO A 654 -5.13 3.87 19.38
N VAL A 655 -4.60 4.39 18.28
CA VAL A 655 -4.98 4.00 16.91
C VAL A 655 -4.65 2.54 16.63
N ALA A 656 -3.43 2.10 17.00
CA ALA A 656 -3.01 0.72 16.83
C ALA A 656 -3.84 -0.24 17.71
N GLY A 657 -4.14 0.14 18.96
CA GLY A 657 -4.98 -0.65 19.86
C GLY A 657 -6.40 -0.84 19.30
N GLU A 658 -7.03 0.24 18.84
CA GLU A 658 -8.36 0.18 18.21
C GLU A 658 -8.35 -0.68 16.94
N LEU A 659 -7.33 -0.51 16.09
CA LEU A 659 -7.19 -1.27 14.86
C LEU A 659 -7.00 -2.77 15.14
N LEU A 660 -6.10 -3.13 16.07
CA LEU A 660 -5.88 -4.52 16.46
C LEU A 660 -7.15 -5.16 17.02
N ALA A 661 -7.90 -4.46 17.86
CA ALA A 661 -9.17 -4.96 18.38
C ALA A 661 -10.17 -5.27 17.25
N LYS A 662 -10.33 -4.36 16.28
CA LYS A 662 -11.19 -4.57 15.11
C LYS A 662 -10.73 -5.78 14.26
N ILE A 663 -9.41 -5.93 14.07
CA ILE A 663 -8.85 -7.05 13.32
C ILE A 663 -9.09 -8.37 14.03
N LEU A 664 -8.87 -8.44 15.35
CA LEU A 664 -9.08 -9.63 16.15
C LEU A 664 -10.56 -10.02 16.22
N ASP A 665 -11.48 -9.04 16.39
CA ASP A 665 -12.93 -9.27 16.29
C ASP A 665 -13.30 -9.85 14.92
N TYR A 666 -12.78 -9.29 13.84
CA TYR A 666 -13.02 -9.76 12.47
C TYR A 666 -12.48 -11.17 12.22
N ARG A 667 -11.29 -11.48 12.76
CA ARG A 667 -10.66 -12.81 12.63
C ARG A 667 -11.27 -13.85 13.61
N GLY A 668 -12.21 -13.44 14.47
CA GLY A 668 -12.93 -14.32 15.37
C GLY A 668 -12.16 -14.75 16.62
N PHE A 669 -11.18 -13.96 17.05
CA PHE A 669 -10.46 -14.20 18.29
C PHE A 669 -11.36 -13.98 19.50
N GLU A 670 -11.34 -14.93 20.41
CA GLU A 670 -12.11 -14.84 21.65
C GLU A 670 -11.48 -13.82 22.62
N LYS A 671 -12.34 -13.00 23.25
CA LYS A 671 -11.89 -12.00 24.23
C LYS A 671 -11.46 -12.69 25.52
N ALA A 672 -10.24 -12.39 25.97
CA ALA A 672 -9.67 -12.85 27.24
C ALA A 672 -9.51 -11.66 28.19
N TYR A 673 -10.43 -11.53 29.13
CA TYR A 673 -10.47 -10.41 30.07
C TYR A 673 -9.53 -10.66 31.25
N SER A 674 -8.76 -9.65 31.66
CA SER A 674 -8.01 -9.68 32.92
C SER A 674 -8.93 -9.52 34.14
N SER A 675 -8.41 -9.82 35.34
CA SER A 675 -9.17 -9.52 36.57
C SER A 675 -9.58 -8.05 36.67
N GLU A 676 -8.72 -7.15 36.18
CA GLU A 676 -9.00 -5.72 36.18
C GLU A 676 -10.03 -5.31 35.14
N ASP A 677 -10.10 -6.01 34.01
CA ASP A 677 -11.15 -5.79 33.00
C ASP A 677 -12.53 -6.19 33.52
N LEU A 678 -12.61 -7.31 34.23
CA LEU A 678 -13.87 -7.84 34.75
C LEU A 678 -14.37 -7.05 35.95
N THR A 679 -13.49 -6.80 36.91
CA THR A 679 -13.88 -6.22 38.20
C THR A 679 -13.39 -4.80 38.41
N GLY A 680 -12.45 -4.33 37.56
CA GLY A 680 -11.75 -3.06 37.75
C GLY A 680 -10.70 -3.07 38.86
N SER A 681 -9.86 -2.04 38.88
CA SER A 681 -8.95 -1.82 40.00
C SER A 681 -9.70 -1.49 41.31
N LEU A 682 -9.07 -1.80 42.45
CA LEU A 682 -9.67 -1.46 43.74
C LEU A 682 -9.74 0.05 43.94
N THR A 683 -10.88 0.54 44.37
CA THR A 683 -11.11 1.95 44.71
C THR A 683 -11.75 2.04 46.09
N PRO A 684 -11.35 3.00 46.95
CA PRO A 684 -12.00 3.19 48.22
C PRO A 684 -13.40 3.78 48.02
N MET A 685 -14.38 3.21 48.73
CA MET A 685 -15.74 3.70 48.77
C MET A 685 -15.77 5.11 49.38
N PRO A 686 -16.32 6.10 48.69
CA PRO A 686 -16.48 7.43 49.24
C PRO A 686 -17.59 7.46 50.33
N ASP A 687 -17.50 8.38 51.25
CA ASP A 687 -18.61 8.67 52.15
C ASP A 687 -19.68 9.47 51.43
N VAL A 688 -20.88 8.92 51.34
CA VAL A 688 -22.05 9.59 50.72
C VAL A 688 -23.23 9.70 51.69
N HIS A 689 -22.99 9.47 53.02
CA HIS A 689 -24.01 9.58 54.06
C HIS A 689 -24.56 11.02 54.12
N GLY A 690 -25.88 11.17 54.29
CA GLY A 690 -26.57 12.43 54.36
C GLY A 690 -26.73 13.21 53.05
N MET A 691 -26.16 12.69 51.97
CA MET A 691 -26.24 13.29 50.61
C MET A 691 -27.54 12.93 49.91
N THR A 692 -28.01 13.81 49.04
CA THR A 692 -29.08 13.47 48.10
C THR A 692 -28.60 12.44 47.08
N GLU A 693 -29.50 11.69 46.48
CA GLU A 693 -29.16 10.72 45.45
C GLU A 693 -28.31 11.32 44.34
N GLN A 694 -28.63 12.52 43.89
CA GLN A 694 -27.88 13.18 42.81
C GLN A 694 -26.44 13.52 43.23
N GLN A 695 -26.21 14.00 44.45
CA GLN A 695 -24.88 14.27 44.97
C GLN A 695 -24.05 12.98 45.13
N ALA A 696 -24.66 11.94 45.68
CA ALA A 696 -24.04 10.64 45.85
C ALA A 696 -23.64 10.02 44.50
N LYS A 697 -24.51 10.12 43.50
CA LYS A 697 -24.27 9.64 42.14
C LYS A 697 -23.00 10.24 41.52
N GLU A 698 -22.81 11.56 41.61
CA GLU A 698 -21.65 12.25 41.04
C GLU A 698 -20.36 11.75 41.66
N ILE A 699 -20.32 11.60 42.97
CA ILE A 699 -19.15 11.11 43.72
C ILE A 699 -18.85 9.64 43.41
N ILE A 700 -19.89 8.79 43.36
CA ILE A 700 -19.76 7.38 43.08
C ILE A 700 -19.27 7.16 41.66
N PHE A 701 -19.84 7.85 40.67
CA PHE A 701 -19.39 7.76 39.26
C PHE A 701 -17.97 8.29 39.06
N ALA A 702 -17.53 9.31 39.79
CA ALA A 702 -16.15 9.78 39.76
C ALA A 702 -15.15 8.69 40.24
N LYS A 703 -15.61 7.72 41.02
CA LYS A 703 -14.82 6.52 41.47
C LYS A 703 -14.99 5.33 40.54
N LYS A 704 -15.71 5.49 39.40
CA LYS A 704 -16.04 4.42 38.46
C LYS A 704 -16.85 3.26 39.09
N LEU A 705 -17.67 3.58 40.10
CA LEU A 705 -18.61 2.68 40.74
C LEU A 705 -20.01 2.88 40.14
N LYS A 706 -20.85 1.86 40.18
CA LYS A 706 -22.28 1.93 39.92
C LYS A 706 -23.01 1.96 41.24
N TYR A 707 -24.28 2.41 41.26
CA TYR A 707 -25.09 2.32 42.46
C TYR A 707 -26.51 1.85 42.18
N ARG A 708 -27.13 1.33 43.18
CA ARG A 708 -28.59 1.13 43.25
C ARG A 708 -29.09 1.69 44.56
N THR A 709 -30.30 2.23 44.58
CA THR A 709 -30.96 2.73 45.77
C THR A 709 -31.93 1.68 46.36
N VAL A 710 -32.07 1.71 47.67
CA VAL A 710 -33.09 0.93 48.42
C VAL A 710 -33.85 1.91 49.29
N GLY A 711 -35.17 1.97 49.11
CA GLY A 711 -36.02 2.93 49.78
C GLY A 711 -36.28 4.22 48.95
N THR A 712 -37.07 5.12 49.49
CA THR A 712 -37.54 6.34 48.79
C THR A 712 -37.29 7.64 49.59
N GLY A 713 -36.39 7.61 50.58
CA GLY A 713 -35.99 8.78 51.37
C GLY A 713 -35.26 9.84 50.52
N GLU A 714 -35.21 11.09 51.02
CA GLU A 714 -34.56 12.20 50.33
C GLU A 714 -33.05 12.17 50.38
N THR A 715 -32.48 11.50 51.39
CA THR A 715 -31.02 11.41 51.60
C THR A 715 -30.57 9.97 51.89
N VAL A 716 -29.29 9.69 51.63
CA VAL A 716 -28.64 8.43 51.95
C VAL A 716 -28.53 8.27 53.48
N THR A 717 -29.19 7.26 54.00
CA THR A 717 -29.18 6.91 55.44
C THR A 717 -28.22 5.78 55.75
N GLY A 718 -27.76 5.04 54.73
CA GLY A 718 -26.78 3.98 54.85
C GLY A 718 -26.20 3.63 53.50
N GLN A 719 -24.99 3.10 53.49
CA GLN A 719 -24.29 2.67 52.29
C GLN A 719 -23.60 1.32 52.46
N LEU A 720 -23.52 0.54 51.42
CA LEU A 720 -22.72 -0.67 51.32
C LEU A 720 -21.87 -0.68 50.05
N PRO A 721 -20.53 -0.78 50.13
CA PRO A 721 -19.78 -1.01 51.37
C PRO A 721 -19.65 0.27 52.24
N ASP A 722 -19.13 0.09 53.47
CA ASP A 722 -18.80 1.22 54.33
C ASP A 722 -17.73 2.11 53.74
N GLU A 723 -17.68 3.40 54.18
CA GLU A 723 -16.69 4.37 53.72
C GLU A 723 -15.24 3.84 53.90
N GLY A 724 -14.36 4.20 52.95
CA GLY A 724 -12.95 3.84 52.97
C GLY A 724 -12.67 2.37 52.63
N ARG A 725 -13.67 1.50 52.59
CA ARG A 725 -13.46 0.09 52.19
C ARG A 725 -13.20 0.02 50.68
N SER A 726 -12.10 -0.64 50.34
CA SER A 726 -11.72 -0.81 48.93
C SER A 726 -12.54 -1.89 48.23
N VAL A 727 -13.20 -1.53 47.17
CA VAL A 727 -13.97 -2.44 46.29
C VAL A 727 -13.52 -2.30 44.84
N PRO A 728 -13.71 -3.32 44.00
CA PRO A 728 -13.43 -3.23 42.59
C PRO A 728 -14.25 -2.11 41.91
N GLN A 729 -13.63 -1.34 41.01
CA GLN A 729 -14.35 -0.46 40.11
C GLN A 729 -15.38 -1.26 39.28
N ASN A 730 -16.40 -0.65 38.78
CA ASN A 730 -17.56 -1.30 38.15
C ASN A 730 -18.50 -2.05 39.10
N SER A 731 -18.16 -2.22 40.39
CA SER A 731 -19.09 -2.76 41.38
C SER A 731 -20.31 -1.89 41.57
N THR A 732 -21.45 -2.54 41.81
CA THR A 732 -22.69 -1.82 42.13
C THR A 732 -22.84 -1.68 43.65
N VAL A 733 -22.60 -0.49 44.17
CA VAL A 733 -22.79 -0.16 45.58
C VAL A 733 -24.24 0.05 45.90
N ILE A 734 -24.65 -0.15 47.16
CA ILE A 734 -26.05 -0.02 47.60
C ILE A 734 -26.17 1.21 48.50
N LEU A 735 -27.12 2.07 48.16
CA LEU A 735 -27.46 3.28 48.91
C LEU A 735 -28.84 3.07 49.53
N TYR A 736 -28.93 3.16 50.85
CA TYR A 736 -30.22 3.08 51.60
C TYR A 736 -30.77 4.51 51.73
N MET A 737 -31.98 4.68 51.24
CA MET A 737 -32.68 5.95 51.23
C MET A 737 -33.87 5.93 52.20
N GLY A 738 -33.57 6.06 53.50
CA GLY A 738 -34.55 6.05 54.57
C GLY A 738 -35.03 4.67 55.03
N GLU A 739 -34.50 3.60 54.41
CA GLU A 739 -34.75 2.23 54.88
C GLU A 739 -33.63 1.74 55.80
N GLU A 740 -33.97 0.83 56.72
CA GLU A 740 -32.96 0.21 57.59
C GLU A 740 -32.04 -0.71 56.77
N MET A 741 -30.74 -0.63 57.04
CA MET A 741 -29.79 -1.58 56.44
C MET A 741 -30.10 -3.00 56.89
N PRO A 742 -30.04 -3.97 55.98
CA PRO A 742 -30.24 -5.37 56.36
C PRO A 742 -29.14 -5.84 57.33
N SER A 743 -29.30 -7.02 57.90
CA SER A 743 -28.32 -7.59 58.81
C SER A 743 -26.91 -7.52 58.23
N GLU A 744 -25.91 -7.27 59.08
CA GLU A 744 -24.50 -7.19 58.71
C GLU A 744 -23.98 -8.45 58.04
N TYR A 745 -24.66 -9.56 58.18
CA TYR A 745 -24.32 -10.89 57.63
C TYR A 745 -25.35 -11.35 56.58
N VAL A 746 -24.83 -12.10 55.62
CA VAL A 746 -25.61 -12.80 54.57
C VAL A 746 -25.01 -14.18 54.33
N GLU A 747 -25.79 -15.11 53.83
CA GLU A 747 -25.28 -16.41 53.41
C GLU A 747 -24.62 -16.30 52.05
N MET A 748 -23.40 -16.85 51.93
CA MET A 748 -22.66 -16.88 50.68
C MET A 748 -23.41 -17.73 49.64
N PRO A 749 -23.69 -17.21 48.43
CA PRO A 749 -24.35 -18.00 47.40
C PRO A 749 -23.41 -19.07 46.86
N ASP A 750 -23.99 -20.15 46.34
CA ASP A 750 -23.21 -21.10 45.53
C ASP A 750 -22.95 -20.49 44.14
N LEU A 751 -21.71 -20.19 43.87
CA LEU A 751 -21.26 -19.62 42.61
C LEU A 751 -20.72 -20.66 41.62
N THR A 752 -20.58 -21.90 42.07
CA THR A 752 -19.94 -22.99 41.29
C THR A 752 -20.60 -23.17 39.94
N GLY A 753 -19.79 -23.17 38.88
CA GLY A 753 -20.23 -23.30 37.48
C GLY A 753 -20.82 -22.03 36.85
N MET A 754 -20.92 -20.93 37.61
CA MET A 754 -21.37 -19.65 37.06
C MET A 754 -20.26 -18.98 36.22
N THR A 755 -20.66 -18.29 35.19
CA THR A 755 -19.74 -17.39 34.44
C THR A 755 -19.33 -16.20 35.30
N PRO A 756 -18.24 -15.49 34.95
CA PRO A 756 -17.81 -14.30 35.72
C PRO A 756 -18.89 -13.26 35.91
N LYS A 757 -19.72 -13.05 34.90
CA LYS A 757 -20.83 -12.10 34.94
C LYS A 757 -21.94 -12.54 35.91
N GLU A 758 -22.37 -13.78 35.81
CA GLU A 758 -23.41 -14.34 36.69
C GLU A 758 -22.98 -14.37 38.15
N ALA A 759 -21.73 -14.77 38.43
CA ALA A 759 -21.17 -14.75 39.77
C ALA A 759 -21.10 -13.36 40.37
N MET A 760 -20.71 -12.37 39.57
CA MET A 760 -20.67 -10.96 40.00
C MET A 760 -22.06 -10.39 40.27
N GLU A 761 -23.05 -10.70 39.43
CA GLU A 761 -24.45 -10.30 39.63
C GLU A 761 -25.03 -10.93 40.91
N ALA A 762 -24.88 -12.23 41.12
CA ALA A 762 -25.35 -12.93 42.30
C ALA A 762 -24.75 -12.38 43.61
N MET A 763 -23.47 -12.05 43.62
CA MET A 763 -22.81 -11.46 44.78
C MET A 763 -23.29 -10.00 45.02
N ASN A 764 -23.39 -9.20 43.98
CA ASN A 764 -23.82 -7.79 44.07
C ASN A 764 -25.27 -7.66 44.58
N GLU A 765 -26.17 -8.59 44.26
CA GLU A 765 -27.54 -8.61 44.74
C GLU A 765 -27.57 -8.74 46.28
N LEU A 766 -26.65 -9.49 46.82
CA LEU A 766 -26.52 -9.73 48.27
C LEU A 766 -25.64 -8.68 48.97
N GLY A 767 -25.11 -7.68 48.25
CA GLY A 767 -24.25 -6.67 48.82
C GLY A 767 -22.82 -7.21 49.08
N LEU A 768 -22.42 -8.28 48.40
CA LEU A 768 -21.09 -8.81 48.40
C LEU A 768 -20.33 -8.36 47.16
N PHE A 769 -19.01 -8.25 47.22
CA PHE A 769 -18.17 -7.82 46.14
C PHE A 769 -17.18 -8.91 45.74
N MET A 770 -16.95 -9.08 44.45
CA MET A 770 -16.13 -10.13 43.88
C MET A 770 -14.75 -9.61 43.51
N ARG A 771 -13.71 -10.35 43.88
CA ARG A 771 -12.38 -10.25 43.25
C ARG A 771 -12.09 -11.54 42.50
N ALA A 772 -12.07 -11.45 41.19
CA ALA A 772 -11.79 -12.60 40.35
C ALA A 772 -10.32 -13.04 40.48
N ARG A 773 -10.07 -14.36 40.43
CA ARG A 773 -8.76 -14.99 40.37
C ARG A 773 -8.79 -16.13 39.35
N SER A 774 -7.78 -16.17 38.46
CA SER A 774 -7.54 -17.28 37.54
C SER A 774 -6.08 -17.70 37.62
N ALA A 775 -5.79 -18.95 37.30
CA ALA A 775 -4.42 -19.46 37.23
C ALA A 775 -3.65 -18.83 36.06
N SER A 776 -4.31 -18.55 34.92
CA SER A 776 -3.76 -17.87 33.77
C SER A 776 -3.70 -16.33 33.91
N GLY A 777 -4.44 -15.79 34.90
CA GLY A 777 -4.64 -14.34 35.03
C GLY A 777 -5.70 -13.76 34.10
N TYR A 778 -6.30 -14.55 33.18
CA TYR A 778 -7.28 -14.13 32.17
C TYR A 778 -8.56 -15.01 32.24
N TYR A 779 -9.65 -14.49 31.68
CA TYR A 779 -10.99 -15.09 31.67
C TYR A 779 -11.60 -14.99 30.30
N THR A 780 -12.14 -16.10 29.81
CA THR A 780 -12.86 -16.19 28.53
C THR A 780 -14.36 -16.33 28.76
N SER A 781 -15.16 -16.41 27.72
CA SER A 781 -16.59 -16.67 27.80
C SER A 781 -16.90 -18.07 28.33
N SER A 782 -15.96 -19.01 28.23
CA SER A 782 -16.05 -20.38 28.73
C SER A 782 -15.56 -20.55 30.17
N SER A 783 -14.99 -19.50 30.78
CA SER A 783 -14.54 -19.56 32.19
C SER A 783 -15.70 -19.68 33.13
N VAL A 784 -15.58 -20.61 34.10
CA VAL A 784 -16.59 -20.86 35.16
C VAL A 784 -15.94 -20.87 36.50
N VAL A 785 -16.74 -20.53 37.54
CA VAL A 785 -16.32 -20.61 38.94
C VAL A 785 -16.03 -22.05 39.32
N THR A 786 -14.82 -22.28 39.82
CA THR A 786 -14.40 -23.60 40.37
C THR A 786 -14.13 -23.58 41.86
N ASP A 787 -13.86 -22.40 42.43
CA ASP A 787 -13.63 -22.25 43.88
C ASP A 787 -14.04 -20.85 44.33
N GLN A 788 -14.52 -20.74 45.56
CA GLN A 788 -14.88 -19.48 46.21
C GLN A 788 -14.34 -19.42 47.62
N GLN A 789 -13.88 -18.23 48.04
CA GLN A 789 -13.19 -18.03 49.35
C GLN A 789 -14.02 -18.44 50.55
N ALA A 790 -15.32 -18.24 50.52
CA ALA A 790 -16.29 -18.64 51.54
C ALA A 790 -17.17 -19.75 50.95
N ALA A 791 -17.45 -20.77 51.76
CA ALA A 791 -18.29 -21.90 51.32
C ALA A 791 -19.74 -21.47 51.07
N PRO A 792 -20.46 -22.14 50.13
CA PRO A 792 -21.89 -21.90 49.95
C PRO A 792 -22.65 -22.08 51.25
N GLY A 793 -23.54 -21.13 51.65
CA GLY A 793 -24.28 -21.10 52.87
C GLY A 793 -23.50 -20.58 54.10
N GLU A 794 -22.21 -20.31 54.00
CA GLU A 794 -21.43 -19.66 55.05
C GLU A 794 -21.92 -18.23 55.31
N LYS A 795 -22.03 -17.85 56.57
CA LYS A 795 -22.40 -16.49 57.00
C LYS A 795 -21.19 -15.56 56.77
N VAL A 796 -21.32 -14.64 55.88
CA VAL A 796 -20.30 -13.65 55.45
C VAL A 796 -20.76 -12.23 55.66
N HIS A 797 -19.82 -11.33 55.89
CA HIS A 797 -20.09 -9.90 56.05
C HIS A 797 -20.49 -9.25 54.71
N ARG A 798 -21.61 -8.53 54.71
CA ARG A 798 -21.98 -7.63 53.60
C ARG A 798 -20.93 -6.50 53.44
N GLY A 799 -20.84 -5.95 52.29
CA GLY A 799 -19.85 -4.90 52.00
C GLY A 799 -18.39 -5.39 51.83
N HIS A 800 -18.11 -6.68 52.01
CA HIS A 800 -16.78 -7.25 51.90
C HIS A 800 -16.52 -7.81 50.52
N VAL A 801 -15.22 -7.86 50.15
CA VAL A 801 -14.73 -8.40 48.88
C VAL A 801 -14.26 -9.83 49.11
N TYR A 802 -14.81 -10.79 48.37
CA TYR A 802 -14.47 -12.21 48.42
C TYR A 802 -13.78 -12.64 47.12
N LYS A 803 -12.77 -13.50 47.25
CA LYS A 803 -12.09 -14.10 46.12
C LYS A 803 -12.90 -15.22 45.51
N VAL A 804 -13.02 -15.19 44.18
CA VAL A 804 -13.66 -16.24 43.40
C VAL A 804 -12.68 -16.70 42.32
N THR A 805 -12.44 -18.01 42.26
CA THR A 805 -11.50 -18.63 41.33
C THR A 805 -12.23 -19.18 40.13
N PHE A 806 -11.74 -18.86 38.97
CA PHE A 806 -12.28 -19.33 37.71
C PHE A 806 -11.27 -20.20 36.98
N THR A 807 -11.75 -21.19 36.23
CA THR A 807 -10.96 -21.97 35.26
C THR A 807 -11.73 -22.08 33.98
N ASP A 808 -10.99 -22.19 32.86
CA ASP A 808 -11.60 -22.43 31.57
C ASP A 808 -12.23 -23.84 31.54
N ALA A 809 -13.49 -23.92 31.07
CA ALA A 809 -14.21 -25.18 30.92
C ALA A 809 -13.59 -26.07 29.81
N SER A 810 -12.74 -25.52 28.94
CA SER A 810 -12.05 -26.25 27.90
C SER A 810 -10.85 -27.09 28.37
N GLY A 811 -10.46 -27.01 29.65
CA GLY A 811 -9.51 -27.93 30.25
C GLY A 811 -8.05 -27.81 29.75
N ASN A 812 -7.62 -26.65 29.33
CA ASN A 812 -6.20 -26.35 29.04
C ASN A 812 -5.65 -25.33 30.03
#